data_a0deb63f72b3b3b4a5549ec3cf7a4681
#
_entry.id   a0deb63f72b3b3b4a5549ec3cf7a4681
#
_cell.length_a   1.000
_cell.length_b   1.000
_cell.length_c   1.000
_cell.angle_alpha   90.00
_cell.angle_beta   90.00
_cell.angle_gamma   90.00
#
_symmetry.space_group_name_H-M   'P 1'
#
loop_
_entity.id
_entity.type
_entity.pdbx_description
1 polymer ?
#
loop_
_entity_poly.entity_id
_entity_poly.type
_entity_poly.pdbx_seq_one_letter_code
_entity_poly.pdbx_strand_id
1 'polypeptide(L)'
;MTSPECFFSLDPRSYTLHVNSPDDSLPFVKGAPFFAFYWQNGRLYRLPEQPPKSSVGEWQPVPSPLGSLLAVSHHFAPDRQGVVLTITLATCADRPLFFWKLAIENQGKLPITVDHFALMQVALSDMGLDVADDLAFHANGWQSWSHTATYGAAQKQRQSVLGPLQCPMVYNDSTPRLRGRGHFSSDFFAVLGSRRKRTALLTGFLSQQQQFGSVVANLKSTGRLHLIASGDHARLDPGCTMETDWAVLFPFHVDQPDALAPYFQAVADWHQVRFPANPPTGWCSWYHFYTKVTAEDIRQNLQAIVSLRDELPLPLVQIDDGFEAAVGDWFDFRPTFPAGVAVLADEIKAAGQTPGLWLAPFILESNSRLAREHPGWLLRDTRGRRVNAGFVWNNLAAALDITVPDALDYACRAVSTAAHDWGFPYLKLDFLYAAALSGRYSDPTRTRAQVLRNGLEALRQAAGPDTFLLGCGMPLGSGLGLFEANRIGADVSGSWKPNWNGIYPVFENEPNVPSARVALQNIITRAPMHRHWWLNDPDCLLVRPDTKLTLPEVQTLASAIALTGGSLLVSDDLPRLPADRRRIAEVLLPAIGERAWVLDWLDAETPARLRVDLGGPGGAWHLLGWFNWGDSPTLFNWQPEAYQLPPGTYWLRSFWDGGVIQAPAGEPPIFPAVPPHGALVLAVRPVTGAPQYLGSDLHLSMGLELSEWHATPQSVSLGLELPRHCAGVVDLALPQPPISPAAQCIAPGVYRFPVKTAPTARLDVRWAG
;
A
#
# COMPACT_ATOMS: atom_id res chain seq x y z
N MET A 1 -12.36 -11.39 34.60
CA MET A 1 -11.30 -11.05 33.61
C MET A 1 -10.06 -11.79 34.05
N THR A 2 -9.51 -12.67 33.20
CA THR A 2 -8.22 -13.31 33.46
C THR A 2 -7.15 -12.20 33.51
N SER A 3 -6.22 -12.29 34.45
CA SER A 3 -5.13 -11.31 34.58
C SER A 3 -4.32 -11.23 33.30
N PRO A 4 -3.92 -10.03 32.82
CA PRO A 4 -3.05 -9.86 31.65
C PRO A 4 -1.77 -10.69 31.72
N GLU A 5 -1.25 -10.91 32.91
CA GLU A 5 -0.07 -11.73 33.21
C GLU A 5 -0.21 -13.19 32.72
N CYS A 6 -1.44 -13.70 32.61
CA CYS A 6 -1.67 -15.04 32.08
C CYS A 6 -1.36 -15.15 30.58
N PHE A 7 -1.48 -14.04 29.84
CA PHE A 7 -1.28 -14.04 28.40
C PHE A 7 0.01 -13.37 27.97
N PHE A 8 0.50 -12.37 28.72
CA PHE A 8 1.71 -11.63 28.38
C PHE A 8 2.54 -11.36 29.63
N SER A 9 3.75 -11.93 29.69
CA SER A 9 4.61 -11.83 30.87
C SER A 9 6.10 -11.85 30.52
N LEU A 10 6.90 -11.40 31.48
CA LEU A 10 8.34 -11.58 31.51
C LEU A 10 8.67 -12.66 32.55
N ASP A 11 9.39 -13.73 32.16
CA ASP A 11 9.87 -14.73 33.10
C ASP A 11 10.88 -14.07 34.07
N PRO A 12 10.63 -14.09 35.39
CA PRO A 12 11.47 -13.39 36.36
C PRO A 12 12.86 -14.03 36.56
N ARG A 13 13.09 -15.26 36.08
CA ARG A 13 14.37 -15.97 36.16
C ARG A 13 15.25 -15.83 34.93
N SER A 14 14.65 -16.01 33.77
CA SER A 14 15.36 -15.96 32.47
C SER A 14 15.30 -14.57 31.84
N TYR A 15 14.39 -13.70 32.24
CA TYR A 15 14.11 -12.40 31.64
C TYR A 15 13.79 -12.52 30.15
N THR A 16 12.91 -13.46 29.84
CA THR A 16 12.45 -13.71 28.48
C THR A 16 10.95 -13.45 28.38
N LEU A 17 10.53 -13.01 27.18
CA LEU A 17 9.12 -12.75 26.88
C LEU A 17 8.34 -14.03 26.69
N HIS A 18 7.15 -14.08 27.27
CA HIS A 18 6.17 -15.13 27.05
C HIS A 18 4.84 -14.52 26.61
N VAL A 19 4.31 -15.04 25.53
CA VAL A 19 2.97 -14.73 25.02
C VAL A 19 2.20 -16.02 24.88
N ASN A 20 1.18 -16.21 25.66
CA ASN A 20 0.24 -17.33 25.53
C ASN A 20 -0.93 -16.87 24.66
N SER A 21 -1.31 -17.69 23.71
CA SER A 21 -2.50 -17.44 22.93
C SER A 21 -3.77 -17.75 23.76
N PRO A 22 -4.84 -16.98 23.60
CA PRO A 22 -6.14 -17.31 24.18
C PRO A 22 -6.77 -18.56 23.52
N ASP A 23 -6.31 -18.97 22.37
CA ASP A 23 -6.71 -20.15 21.61
C ASP A 23 -5.47 -21.06 21.42
N ASP A 24 -5.52 -22.25 21.95
CA ASP A 24 -4.42 -23.23 21.94
C ASP A 24 -4.01 -23.67 20.50
N SER A 25 -4.88 -23.42 19.51
CA SER A 25 -4.58 -23.71 18.10
C SER A 25 -3.71 -22.63 17.44
N LEU A 26 -3.62 -21.42 18.02
CA LEU A 26 -2.85 -20.31 17.47
C LEU A 26 -1.38 -20.34 17.92
N PRO A 27 -0.47 -19.74 17.14
CA PRO A 27 0.91 -19.57 17.56
C PRO A 27 1.04 -18.79 18.88
N PHE A 28 2.10 -19.09 19.61
CA PHE A 28 2.47 -18.47 20.89
C PHE A 28 3.95 -18.06 20.87
N VAL A 29 4.46 -17.47 21.94
CA VAL A 29 5.90 -17.20 22.12
C VAL A 29 6.34 -17.66 23.51
N LYS A 30 7.34 -18.52 23.58
CA LYS A 30 7.94 -19.00 24.83
C LYS A 30 9.42 -18.66 24.87
N GLY A 31 9.83 -17.95 25.92
CA GLY A 31 11.24 -17.76 26.23
C GLY A 31 12.01 -16.90 25.25
N ALA A 32 11.39 -15.87 24.65
CA ALA A 32 12.04 -14.98 23.70
C ALA A 32 12.93 -13.93 24.41
N PRO A 33 14.27 -13.98 24.27
CA PRO A 33 15.16 -12.96 24.78
C PRO A 33 15.05 -11.67 23.96
N PHE A 34 15.42 -10.55 24.61
CA PHE A 34 15.56 -9.24 24.03
C PHE A 34 16.83 -8.55 24.51
N PHE A 35 17.37 -7.63 23.70
CA PHE A 35 18.64 -6.95 23.98
C PHE A 35 18.64 -5.55 23.39
N ALA A 36 19.46 -4.66 24.01
CA ALA A 36 19.90 -3.42 23.39
C ALA A 36 21.43 -3.44 23.24
N PHE A 37 21.91 -2.87 22.14
CA PHE A 37 23.33 -2.82 21.81
C PHE A 37 23.76 -1.38 21.61
N TYR A 38 24.91 -1.01 22.19
CA TYR A 38 25.48 0.33 22.05
C TYR A 38 27.03 0.29 21.99
N TRP A 39 27.60 1.29 21.39
CA TRP A 39 29.04 1.51 21.32
C TRP A 39 29.48 2.59 22.31
N GLN A 40 30.60 2.37 22.98
CA GLN A 40 31.31 3.38 23.75
C GLN A 40 32.82 3.12 23.66
N ASN A 41 33.60 4.14 23.33
CA ASN A 41 35.07 4.05 23.20
C ASN A 41 35.52 2.90 22.25
N GLY A 42 34.80 2.70 21.13
CA GLY A 42 35.14 1.67 20.14
C GLY A 42 34.80 0.23 20.53
N ARG A 43 34.12 0.03 21.66
CA ARG A 43 33.66 -1.28 22.15
C ARG A 43 32.15 -1.38 22.10
N LEU A 44 31.66 -2.55 21.62
CA LEU A 44 30.23 -2.89 21.61
C LEU A 44 29.81 -3.51 22.97
N TYR A 45 28.74 -3.02 23.53
CA TYR A 45 28.12 -3.49 24.76
C TYR A 45 26.72 -4.04 24.48
N ARG A 46 26.26 -4.99 25.30
CA ARG A 46 24.93 -5.59 25.21
C ARG A 46 24.22 -5.50 26.56
N LEU A 47 22.98 -5.05 26.56
CA LEU A 47 22.10 -4.99 27.72
C LEU A 47 20.94 -5.99 27.56
N PRO A 48 20.41 -6.57 28.67
CA PRO A 48 20.99 -6.49 30.02
C PRO A 48 22.28 -7.29 30.15
N GLU A 49 23.17 -6.91 31.10
CA GLU A 49 24.30 -7.75 31.46
C GLU A 49 23.83 -9.02 32.18
N GLN A 50 24.55 -10.12 32.07
CA GLN A 50 24.24 -11.40 32.72
C GLN A 50 25.01 -11.59 34.05
N PRO A 51 24.39 -12.05 35.14
CA PRO A 51 22.95 -12.23 35.35
C PRO A 51 22.25 -10.87 35.57
N PRO A 52 21.09 -10.64 34.94
CA PRO A 52 20.41 -9.36 35.10
C PRO A 52 19.78 -9.23 36.47
N LYS A 53 19.79 -8.00 36.99
CA LYS A 53 18.99 -7.60 38.18
C LYS A 53 17.95 -6.61 37.69
N SER A 54 16.70 -6.80 38.10
CA SER A 54 15.62 -5.89 37.72
C SER A 54 14.71 -5.56 38.89
N SER A 55 14.08 -4.39 38.82
CA SER A 55 12.88 -4.04 39.60
C SER A 55 11.67 -4.13 38.66
N VAL A 56 10.58 -4.66 39.18
CA VAL A 56 9.33 -4.85 38.45
C VAL A 56 8.31 -3.85 38.98
N GLY A 57 7.69 -3.09 38.06
CA GLY A 57 6.55 -2.24 38.40
C GLY A 57 5.26 -3.04 38.54
N GLU A 58 4.18 -2.35 38.79
CA GLU A 58 2.82 -2.91 38.83
C GLU A 58 2.13 -2.61 37.48
N TRP A 59 1.18 -3.47 37.11
CA TRP A 59 0.32 -3.22 35.94
C TRP A 59 -0.58 -2.02 36.24
N GLN A 60 -0.50 -0.99 35.39
CA GLN A 60 -1.28 0.22 35.55
C GLN A 60 -1.83 0.73 34.23
N PRO A 61 -2.99 1.41 34.20
CA PRO A 61 -3.53 1.99 32.99
C PRO A 61 -2.67 3.15 32.51
N VAL A 62 -2.35 3.14 31.22
CA VAL A 62 -1.59 4.20 30.54
C VAL A 62 -2.42 4.73 29.37
N PRO A 63 -2.73 6.02 29.28
CA PRO A 63 -3.42 6.62 28.17
C PRO A 63 -2.63 6.47 26.88
N SER A 64 -3.31 6.14 25.79
CA SER A 64 -2.70 6.05 24.47
C SER A 64 -3.72 6.40 23.37
N PRO A 65 -3.29 6.62 22.13
CA PRO A 65 -4.22 6.75 20.98
C PRO A 65 -5.13 5.52 20.77
N LEU A 66 -4.71 4.34 21.27
CA LEU A 66 -5.53 3.11 21.24
C LEU A 66 -6.56 3.02 22.38
N GLY A 67 -6.70 4.05 23.19
CA GLY A 67 -7.44 4.03 24.44
C GLY A 67 -6.52 3.75 25.65
N SER A 68 -7.08 3.17 26.72
CA SER A 68 -6.30 2.83 27.90
C SER A 68 -5.57 1.50 27.71
N LEU A 69 -4.25 1.53 27.60
CA LEU A 69 -3.41 0.34 27.67
C LEU A 69 -3.18 -0.03 29.15
N LEU A 70 -3.17 -1.32 29.44
CA LEU A 70 -2.68 -1.83 30.69
C LEU A 70 -1.21 -2.19 30.55
N ALA A 71 -0.30 -1.49 31.24
CA ALA A 71 1.15 -1.59 31.03
C ALA A 71 1.92 -1.84 32.30
N VAL A 72 3.08 -2.52 32.17
CA VAL A 72 4.05 -2.74 33.26
C VAL A 72 5.47 -2.52 32.76
N SER A 73 6.31 -1.84 33.55
CA SER A 73 7.73 -1.62 33.21
C SER A 73 8.64 -2.43 34.10
N HIS A 74 9.69 -3.00 33.52
CA HIS A 74 10.78 -3.68 34.22
C HIS A 74 12.08 -2.91 33.95
N HIS A 75 12.70 -2.41 35.02
CA HIS A 75 13.95 -1.65 34.95
C HIS A 75 15.13 -2.53 35.35
N PHE A 76 16.11 -2.65 34.49
CA PHE A 76 17.34 -3.39 34.74
C PHE A 76 18.35 -2.50 35.49
N ALA A 77 19.19 -3.11 36.32
CA ALA A 77 20.28 -2.36 36.95
C ALA A 77 21.22 -1.78 35.88
N PRO A 78 21.81 -0.59 36.15
CA PRO A 78 22.80 -0.01 35.26
C PRO A 78 23.97 -0.98 35.04
N ASP A 79 24.47 -1.02 33.80
CA ASP A 79 25.71 -1.71 33.50
C ASP A 79 26.94 -0.95 34.06
N ARG A 80 28.13 -1.45 33.83
CA ARG A 80 29.39 -0.83 34.31
C ARG A 80 29.65 0.56 33.75
N GLN A 81 29.03 0.92 32.65
CA GLN A 81 29.10 2.24 31.99
C GLN A 81 28.03 3.20 32.48
N GLY A 82 27.09 2.72 33.29
CA GLY A 82 25.96 3.48 33.79
C GLY A 82 24.79 3.54 32.81
N VAL A 83 24.67 2.61 31.83
CA VAL A 83 23.55 2.56 30.92
C VAL A 83 22.49 1.62 31.46
N VAL A 84 21.23 2.09 31.46
CA VAL A 84 20.06 1.36 31.98
C VAL A 84 19.20 0.89 30.82
N LEU A 85 18.73 -0.35 30.89
CA LEU A 85 17.68 -0.87 30.01
C LEU A 85 16.35 -0.93 30.72
N THR A 86 15.28 -0.54 30.06
CA THR A 86 13.90 -0.73 30.49
C THR A 86 13.12 -1.45 29.42
N ILE A 87 12.30 -2.43 29.81
CA ILE A 87 11.27 -3.01 28.93
C ILE A 87 9.90 -2.67 29.50
N THR A 88 8.99 -2.20 28.64
CA THR A 88 7.60 -1.98 28.98
C THR A 88 6.73 -2.92 28.19
N LEU A 89 5.89 -3.71 28.87
CA LEU A 89 4.89 -4.59 28.28
C LEU A 89 3.52 -3.91 28.37
N ALA A 90 2.66 -4.09 27.37
CA ALA A 90 1.31 -3.55 27.40
C ALA A 90 0.30 -4.44 26.67
N THR A 91 -0.95 -4.40 27.09
CA THR A 91 -2.11 -5.04 26.46
C THR A 91 -3.25 -4.06 26.33
N CYS A 92 -4.16 -4.30 25.39
CA CYS A 92 -5.40 -3.58 25.22
C CYS A 92 -6.58 -4.54 25.43
N ALA A 93 -7.56 -4.15 26.23
CA ALA A 93 -8.68 -5.04 26.58
C ALA A 93 -9.55 -5.42 25.37
N ASP A 94 -9.66 -4.50 24.42
CA ASP A 94 -10.58 -4.62 23.26
C ASP A 94 -9.89 -5.14 21.99
N ARG A 95 -8.60 -5.50 22.06
CA ARG A 95 -7.80 -5.93 20.89
C ARG A 95 -6.95 -7.15 21.21
N PRO A 96 -6.91 -8.15 20.33
CA PRO A 96 -6.08 -9.34 20.53
C PRO A 96 -4.60 -9.08 20.18
N LEU A 97 -4.05 -7.95 20.63
CA LEU A 97 -2.70 -7.48 20.32
C LEU A 97 -1.88 -7.35 21.60
N PHE A 98 -0.61 -7.74 21.51
CA PHE A 98 0.37 -7.61 22.57
C PHE A 98 1.43 -6.59 22.15
N PHE A 99 1.78 -5.68 23.07
CA PHE A 99 2.70 -4.58 22.78
C PHE A 99 3.87 -4.58 23.75
N TRP A 100 5.05 -4.27 23.26
CA TRP A 100 6.20 -3.98 24.12
C TRP A 100 7.14 -2.99 23.45
N LYS A 101 7.92 -2.30 24.27
CA LYS A 101 9.00 -1.42 23.81
C LYS A 101 10.20 -1.51 24.72
N LEU A 102 11.36 -1.16 24.18
CA LEU A 102 12.62 -1.05 24.91
C LEU A 102 13.02 0.43 25.01
N ALA A 103 13.66 0.78 26.12
CA ALA A 103 14.30 2.08 26.28
C ALA A 103 15.69 1.88 26.88
N ILE A 104 16.68 2.66 26.41
CA ILE A 104 17.99 2.78 27.07
C ILE A 104 18.16 4.21 27.54
N GLU A 105 18.66 4.37 28.77
CA GLU A 105 19.00 5.63 29.39
C GLU A 105 20.50 5.67 29.68
N ASN A 106 21.19 6.72 29.22
CA ASN A 106 22.60 6.91 29.52
C ASN A 106 22.77 7.72 30.82
N GLN A 107 22.83 7.03 31.95
CA GLN A 107 23.15 7.62 33.27
C GLN A 107 24.67 7.72 33.52
N GLY A 108 25.48 7.29 32.52
CA GLY A 108 26.92 7.38 32.57
C GLY A 108 27.46 8.81 32.41
N LYS A 109 28.79 8.94 32.34
CA LYS A 109 29.47 10.24 32.20
C LYS A 109 29.87 10.58 30.76
N LEU A 110 29.84 9.60 29.85
CA LEU A 110 30.30 9.75 28.47
C LEU A 110 29.16 9.44 27.52
N PRO A 111 29.12 10.07 26.34
CA PRO A 111 28.14 9.73 25.33
C PRO A 111 28.33 8.28 24.84
N ILE A 112 27.23 7.66 24.45
CA ILE A 112 27.19 6.35 23.79
C ILE A 112 26.61 6.51 22.38
N THR A 113 26.80 5.49 21.55
CA THR A 113 26.20 5.42 20.21
C THR A 113 25.32 4.17 20.14
N VAL A 114 24.03 4.35 19.89
CA VAL A 114 23.08 3.24 19.89
C VAL A 114 23.21 2.48 18.55
N ASP A 115 23.45 1.17 18.65
CA ASP A 115 23.62 0.31 17.46
C ASP A 115 22.26 -0.24 17.00
N HIS A 116 21.63 -1.07 17.82
CA HIS A 116 20.29 -1.60 17.54
C HIS A 116 19.62 -2.16 18.80
N PHE A 117 18.32 -2.38 18.71
CA PHE A 117 17.51 -3.10 19.66
C PHE A 117 17.06 -4.42 19.02
N ALA A 118 17.37 -5.55 19.64
CA ALA A 118 16.78 -6.84 19.36
C ALA A 118 15.57 -7.02 20.28
N LEU A 119 14.38 -6.63 19.81
CA LEU A 119 13.18 -6.65 20.64
C LEU A 119 12.66 -8.05 20.94
N MET A 120 12.94 -8.99 20.05
CA MET A 120 12.55 -10.40 20.20
C MET A 120 13.46 -11.30 19.37
N GLN A 121 13.89 -12.43 19.94
CA GLN A 121 14.54 -13.52 19.22
C GLN A 121 13.89 -14.83 19.70
N VAL A 122 13.29 -15.60 18.79
CA VAL A 122 12.55 -16.81 19.16
C VAL A 122 12.78 -17.91 18.15
N ALA A 123 12.93 -19.17 18.62
CA ALA A 123 12.96 -20.33 17.74
C ALA A 123 11.54 -20.68 17.26
N LEU A 124 11.40 -21.23 16.07
CA LEU A 124 10.07 -21.61 15.53
C LEU A 124 9.38 -22.65 16.41
N SER A 125 10.14 -23.58 17.01
CA SER A 125 9.63 -24.57 17.99
C SER A 125 8.98 -23.91 19.20
N ASP A 126 9.53 -22.78 19.65
CA ASP A 126 9.05 -22.03 20.80
C ASP A 126 7.87 -21.11 20.46
N MET A 127 7.40 -21.19 19.20
CA MET A 127 6.21 -20.50 18.69
C MET A 127 5.05 -21.46 18.34
N GLY A 128 5.21 -22.77 18.60
CA GLY A 128 4.23 -23.77 18.17
C GLY A 128 4.19 -23.99 16.65
N LEU A 129 5.23 -23.53 15.94
CA LEU A 129 5.36 -23.64 14.49
C LEU A 129 6.41 -24.71 14.12
N ASP A 130 6.07 -25.57 13.17
CA ASP A 130 6.95 -26.58 12.62
C ASP A 130 7.16 -26.34 11.13
N VAL A 131 8.39 -26.56 10.66
CA VAL A 131 8.71 -26.51 9.22
C VAL A 131 7.84 -27.48 8.41
N ALA A 132 7.44 -28.62 9.00
CA ALA A 132 6.51 -29.58 8.42
C ALA A 132 5.09 -29.03 8.21
N ASP A 133 4.75 -27.88 8.79
CA ASP A 133 3.43 -27.23 8.67
C ASP A 133 3.27 -26.39 7.40
N ASP A 134 4.17 -26.50 6.42
CA ASP A 134 4.21 -25.67 5.20
C ASP A 134 4.21 -24.18 5.55
N LEU A 135 5.29 -23.71 6.17
CA LEU A 135 5.44 -22.34 6.60
C LEU A 135 5.60 -21.36 5.45
N ALA A 136 4.93 -20.23 5.57
CA ALA A 136 5.03 -19.08 4.67
C ALA A 136 5.35 -17.80 5.44
N PHE A 137 6.15 -16.93 4.81
CA PHE A 137 6.54 -15.63 5.33
C PHE A 137 6.06 -14.53 4.39
N HIS A 138 5.13 -13.70 4.86
CA HIS A 138 4.72 -12.49 4.17
C HIS A 138 5.69 -11.37 4.51
N ALA A 139 6.46 -10.95 3.52
CA ALA A 139 7.44 -9.87 3.62
C ALA A 139 6.87 -8.58 3.06
N ASN A 140 6.78 -7.55 3.90
CA ASN A 140 6.47 -6.19 3.49
C ASN A 140 7.77 -5.48 3.07
N GLY A 141 7.70 -4.68 2.00
CA GLY A 141 8.83 -3.87 1.56
C GLY A 141 8.92 -2.54 2.32
N TRP A 142 10.09 -1.92 2.32
CA TRP A 142 10.40 -0.71 3.08
C TRP A 142 9.52 0.49 2.75
N GLN A 143 9.43 0.82 1.46
CA GLN A 143 8.78 2.03 0.98
C GLN A 143 7.84 1.73 -0.20
N SER A 144 7.18 2.74 -0.76
CA SER A 144 6.17 2.65 -1.81
C SER A 144 6.53 1.66 -2.92
N TRP A 145 7.75 1.70 -3.46
CA TRP A 145 8.17 0.90 -4.62
C TRP A 145 8.74 -0.47 -4.25
N SER A 146 9.03 -0.69 -2.97
CA SER A 146 9.65 -1.96 -2.53
C SER A 146 8.70 -3.13 -2.70
N HIS A 147 9.24 -4.26 -3.17
CA HIS A 147 8.48 -5.47 -3.44
C HIS A 147 7.89 -6.08 -2.16
N THR A 148 6.60 -6.39 -2.20
CA THR A 148 5.86 -7.07 -1.14
C THR A 148 5.32 -8.40 -1.67
N ALA A 149 5.59 -9.50 -0.96
CA ALA A 149 5.17 -10.84 -1.39
C ALA A 149 5.22 -11.86 -0.24
N THR A 150 4.59 -13.02 -0.46
CA THR A 150 4.62 -14.16 0.45
C THR A 150 5.51 -15.26 -0.10
N TYR A 151 6.41 -15.78 0.72
CA TYR A 151 7.40 -16.79 0.35
C TYR A 151 7.28 -18.04 1.21
N GLY A 152 7.31 -19.22 0.60
CA GLY A 152 7.46 -20.48 1.29
C GLY A 152 8.93 -20.82 1.60
N ALA A 153 9.18 -21.76 2.52
CA ALA A 153 10.51 -22.14 2.99
C ALA A 153 11.48 -22.59 1.88
N ALA A 154 10.98 -23.11 0.75
CA ALA A 154 11.78 -23.53 -0.39
C ALA A 154 12.15 -22.37 -1.35
N GLN A 155 11.56 -21.20 -1.19
CA GLN A 155 11.76 -20.05 -2.06
C GLN A 155 12.92 -19.16 -1.60
N LYS A 156 13.38 -18.29 -2.50
CA LYS A 156 14.27 -17.17 -2.21
C LYS A 156 13.47 -15.88 -2.28
N GLN A 157 13.74 -14.96 -1.37
CA GLN A 157 13.19 -13.62 -1.47
C GLN A 157 13.73 -12.91 -2.71
N ARG A 158 12.84 -12.30 -3.49
CA ARG A 158 13.24 -11.50 -4.64
C ARG A 158 13.96 -10.25 -4.17
N GLN A 159 15.11 -10.00 -4.76
CA GLN A 159 15.94 -8.82 -4.48
C GLN A 159 16.48 -8.27 -5.79
N SER A 160 16.59 -6.94 -5.90
CA SER A 160 17.21 -6.29 -7.04
C SER A 160 18.70 -6.63 -7.12
N VAL A 161 19.16 -6.96 -8.32
CA VAL A 161 20.58 -7.17 -8.62
C VAL A 161 21.27 -5.90 -9.15
N LEU A 162 20.52 -4.79 -9.33
CA LEU A 162 21.03 -3.55 -9.93
C LEU A 162 21.91 -2.74 -8.99
N GLY A 163 22.19 -3.21 -7.77
CA GLY A 163 23.17 -2.64 -6.85
C GLY A 163 22.96 -1.13 -6.62
N PRO A 164 24.01 -0.31 -6.83
CA PRO A 164 23.97 1.13 -6.54
C PRO A 164 22.94 1.92 -7.37
N LEU A 165 22.45 1.36 -8.48
CA LEU A 165 21.48 2.04 -9.33
C LEU A 165 20.07 2.05 -8.71
N GLN A 166 19.68 0.98 -8.01
CA GLN A 166 18.34 0.83 -7.47
C GLN A 166 18.28 0.57 -5.95
N CYS A 167 19.28 -0.12 -5.39
CA CYS A 167 19.23 -0.50 -3.98
C CYS A 167 19.00 0.67 -3.01
N PRO A 168 19.60 1.86 -3.19
CA PRO A 168 19.33 3.00 -2.32
C PRO A 168 17.86 3.45 -2.34
N MET A 169 17.16 3.20 -3.45
CA MET A 169 15.78 3.60 -3.63
C MET A 169 14.81 2.65 -2.94
N VAL A 170 15.09 1.34 -2.91
CA VAL A 170 14.06 0.32 -2.57
C VAL A 170 14.37 -0.50 -1.33
N TYR A 171 15.55 -0.37 -0.73
CA TYR A 171 15.93 -1.10 0.48
C TYR A 171 16.36 -0.17 1.60
N ASN A 172 15.90 -0.49 2.81
CA ASN A 172 16.43 0.08 4.02
C ASN A 172 17.80 -0.56 4.33
N ASP A 173 18.84 0.28 4.48
CA ASP A 173 20.20 -0.20 4.73
C ASP A 173 20.37 -0.94 6.06
N SER A 174 19.52 -0.66 7.05
CA SER A 174 19.55 -1.36 8.34
C SER A 174 18.81 -2.71 8.33
N THR A 175 18.02 -3.00 7.29
CA THR A 175 17.34 -4.30 7.17
C THR A 175 18.29 -5.34 6.57
N PRO A 176 18.55 -6.46 7.28
CA PRO A 176 19.45 -7.49 6.79
C PRO A 176 18.99 -8.06 5.45
N ARG A 177 19.85 -7.99 4.42
CA ARG A 177 19.61 -8.60 3.12
C ARG A 177 20.09 -10.06 3.15
N LEU A 178 19.18 -10.97 3.39
CA LEU A 178 19.47 -12.37 3.51
C LEU A 178 19.54 -13.05 2.14
N ARG A 179 20.48 -13.95 1.96
CA ARG A 179 20.65 -14.74 0.74
C ARG A 179 20.36 -16.22 1.01
N GLY A 180 19.73 -16.86 0.06
CA GLY A 180 19.42 -18.29 0.14
C GLY A 180 17.94 -18.57 0.34
N ARG A 181 17.57 -19.86 0.18
CA ARG A 181 16.19 -20.32 0.33
C ARG A 181 15.81 -20.37 1.81
N GLY A 182 14.59 -19.97 2.14
CA GLY A 182 14.06 -20.00 3.50
C GLY A 182 14.60 -18.91 4.42
N HIS A 183 15.32 -17.92 3.88
CA HIS A 183 15.81 -16.76 4.61
C HIS A 183 15.13 -15.50 4.09
N PHE A 184 14.43 -14.78 4.95
CA PHE A 184 13.59 -13.65 4.59
C PHE A 184 13.78 -12.49 5.54
N SER A 185 13.57 -11.27 5.02
CA SER A 185 13.48 -10.04 5.79
C SER A 185 12.29 -9.22 5.35
N SER A 186 11.75 -8.45 6.27
CA SER A 186 10.61 -7.55 6.06
C SER A 186 10.84 -6.26 6.80
N ASP A 187 10.31 -5.16 6.28
CA ASP A 187 10.32 -3.87 6.93
C ASP A 187 8.94 -3.58 7.55
N PHE A 188 8.94 -2.95 8.72
CA PHE A 188 7.79 -2.51 9.48
C PHE A 188 7.00 -3.64 10.13
N PHE A 189 6.51 -4.61 9.37
CA PHE A 189 5.84 -5.80 9.89
C PHE A 189 6.08 -7.01 8.99
N ALA A 190 5.82 -8.20 9.51
CA ALA A 190 5.78 -9.44 8.76
C ALA A 190 4.70 -10.36 9.31
N VAL A 191 4.29 -11.34 8.50
CA VAL A 191 3.45 -12.45 8.96
C VAL A 191 4.16 -13.76 8.71
N LEU A 192 4.26 -14.59 9.73
CA LEU A 192 4.72 -15.96 9.65
C LEU A 192 3.52 -16.90 9.91
N GLY A 193 3.16 -17.73 8.93
CA GLY A 193 1.97 -18.57 9.03
C GLY A 193 2.19 -19.99 8.55
N SER A 194 1.34 -20.89 9.00
CA SER A 194 1.19 -22.25 8.50
C SER A 194 0.06 -22.32 7.47
N ARG A 195 0.39 -22.64 6.22
CA ARG A 195 -0.61 -22.86 5.17
C ARG A 195 -1.49 -24.05 5.49
N ARG A 196 -0.93 -25.08 6.13
CA ARG A 196 -1.66 -26.31 6.49
C ARG A 196 -2.62 -26.10 7.66
N LYS A 197 -2.20 -25.40 8.72
CA LYS A 197 -3.02 -25.15 9.92
C LYS A 197 -3.94 -23.93 9.77
N ARG A 198 -3.71 -23.11 8.75
CA ARG A 198 -4.42 -21.84 8.52
C ARG A 198 -4.35 -20.89 9.72
N THR A 199 -3.21 -20.88 10.42
CA THR A 199 -2.90 -20.01 11.54
C THR A 199 -1.64 -19.22 11.29
N ALA A 200 -1.53 -18.02 11.83
CA ALA A 200 -0.40 -17.14 11.60
C ALA A 200 -0.11 -16.26 12.82
N LEU A 201 1.12 -15.73 12.83
CA LEU A 201 1.59 -14.73 13.77
C LEU A 201 2.08 -13.51 12.98
N LEU A 202 1.44 -12.36 13.18
CA LEU A 202 1.98 -11.08 12.76
C LEU A 202 2.91 -10.54 13.83
N THR A 203 4.07 -10.04 13.46
CA THR A 203 4.94 -9.23 14.31
C THR A 203 5.46 -8.02 13.55
N GLY A 204 5.62 -6.90 14.25
CA GLY A 204 6.04 -5.65 13.66
C GLY A 204 6.00 -4.51 14.66
N PHE A 205 5.69 -3.33 14.18
CA PHE A 205 5.66 -2.10 14.97
C PHE A 205 4.37 -1.33 14.75
N LEU A 206 3.97 -0.48 15.71
CA LEU A 206 2.84 0.45 15.54
C LEU A 206 3.24 1.69 14.74
N SER A 207 4.52 2.06 14.74
CA SER A 207 5.02 3.24 14.03
C SER A 207 6.46 3.06 13.57
N GLN A 208 6.94 3.99 12.74
CA GLN A 208 8.35 4.16 12.36
C GLN A 208 8.78 5.62 12.66
N GLN A 209 8.41 6.10 13.85
CA GLN A 209 8.73 7.47 14.29
C GLN A 209 10.08 7.55 14.99
N GLN A 210 10.43 6.48 15.72
CA GLN A 210 11.68 6.41 16.48
C GLN A 210 12.78 5.68 15.72
N GLN A 211 12.47 4.53 15.12
CA GLN A 211 13.42 3.71 14.38
C GLN A 211 12.77 3.05 13.16
N PHE A 212 13.59 2.69 12.17
CA PHE A 212 13.20 1.70 11.20
C PHE A 212 13.33 0.31 11.81
N GLY A 213 12.19 -0.36 11.89
CA GLY A 213 12.10 -1.72 12.41
C GLY A 213 12.02 -2.75 11.29
N SER A 214 12.64 -3.91 11.53
CA SER A 214 12.65 -5.04 10.60
C SER A 214 12.38 -6.37 11.29
N VAL A 215 11.79 -7.30 10.52
CA VAL A 215 11.55 -8.68 10.92
C VAL A 215 12.40 -9.59 10.05
N VAL A 216 13.16 -10.48 10.67
CA VAL A 216 14.08 -11.41 9.97
C VAL A 216 13.69 -12.84 10.33
N ALA A 217 13.49 -13.70 9.32
CA ALA A 217 13.09 -15.07 9.52
C ALA A 217 14.01 -16.06 8.80
N ASN A 218 14.25 -17.19 9.47
CA ASN A 218 14.83 -18.38 8.87
C ASN A 218 13.82 -19.55 9.04
N LEU A 219 13.29 -20.07 7.94
CA LEU A 219 12.28 -21.14 7.94
C LEU A 219 12.90 -22.55 7.76
N LYS A 220 14.14 -22.77 8.17
CA LYS A 220 14.78 -24.10 8.16
C LYS A 220 14.56 -24.83 9.49
N SER A 221 15.03 -26.06 9.60
CA SER A 221 14.84 -26.93 10.79
C SER A 221 15.30 -26.31 12.11
N THR A 222 16.30 -25.42 12.12
CA THR A 222 16.73 -24.62 13.28
C THR A 222 16.24 -23.17 13.14
N GLY A 223 15.03 -23.00 12.63
CA GLY A 223 14.48 -21.72 12.25
C GLY A 223 14.27 -20.77 13.41
N ARG A 224 14.38 -19.48 13.14
CA ARG A 224 14.21 -18.39 14.11
C ARG A 224 13.52 -17.20 13.49
N LEU A 225 12.83 -16.45 14.34
CA LEU A 225 12.26 -15.16 14.04
C LEU A 225 12.94 -14.10 14.93
N HIS A 226 13.34 -12.98 14.34
CA HIS A 226 13.94 -11.86 15.02
C HIS A 226 13.17 -10.58 14.69
N LEU A 227 12.90 -9.75 15.71
CA LEU A 227 12.36 -8.41 15.57
C LEU A 227 13.43 -7.41 16.03
N ILE A 228 13.82 -6.50 15.14
CA ILE A 228 14.97 -5.60 15.30
C ILE A 228 14.55 -4.17 15.00
N ALA A 229 14.98 -3.21 15.81
CA ALA A 229 14.90 -1.78 15.54
C ALA A 229 16.31 -1.18 15.45
N SER A 230 16.58 -0.40 14.40
CA SER A 230 17.90 0.20 14.18
C SER A 230 18.13 1.41 15.10
N GLY A 231 19.26 1.49 15.77
CA GLY A 231 19.69 2.69 16.46
C GLY A 231 20.39 3.71 15.55
N ASP A 232 20.67 3.31 14.29
CA ASP A 232 21.32 4.13 13.25
C ASP A 232 22.65 4.79 13.70
N HIS A 233 23.31 4.23 14.72
CA HIS A 233 24.47 4.82 15.36
C HIS A 233 24.21 6.25 15.90
N ALA A 234 22.98 6.57 16.26
CA ALA A 234 22.62 7.85 16.86
C ALA A 234 23.31 8.02 18.22
N ARG A 235 23.85 9.23 18.45
CA ARG A 235 24.53 9.58 19.70
C ARG A 235 23.53 9.82 20.81
N LEU A 236 23.73 9.20 21.95
CA LEU A 236 22.95 9.40 23.17
C LEU A 236 23.86 9.99 24.25
N ASP A 237 23.64 11.27 24.54
CA ASP A 237 24.42 12.01 25.54
C ASP A 237 24.05 11.59 26.97
N PRO A 238 24.91 11.85 27.99
CA PRO A 238 24.60 11.63 29.38
C PRO A 238 23.28 12.29 29.81
N GLY A 239 22.45 11.55 30.55
CA GLY A 239 21.12 11.98 31.02
C GLY A 239 20.01 11.87 29.95
N CYS A 240 20.33 11.42 28.72
CA CYS A 240 19.32 11.23 27.66
C CYS A 240 18.83 9.79 27.57
N THR A 241 17.59 9.64 27.07
CA THR A 241 16.94 8.34 26.85
C THR A 241 16.59 8.19 25.38
N MET A 242 16.77 6.98 24.84
CA MET A 242 16.24 6.56 23.55
C MET A 242 15.31 5.37 23.76
N GLU A 243 14.09 5.47 23.26
CA GLU A 243 13.13 4.38 23.28
C GLU A 243 12.76 3.90 21.87
N THR A 244 12.31 2.66 21.76
CA THR A 244 11.81 2.12 20.50
C THR A 244 10.36 2.52 20.26
N ASP A 245 9.92 2.46 19.01
CA ASP A 245 8.50 2.33 18.70
C ASP A 245 7.93 1.09 19.39
N TRP A 246 6.59 1.07 19.64
CA TRP A 246 5.92 -0.11 20.17
C TRP A 246 6.00 -1.25 19.18
N ALA A 247 6.59 -2.35 19.60
CA ALA A 247 6.51 -3.64 18.92
C ALA A 247 5.13 -4.26 19.14
N VAL A 248 4.69 -5.06 18.18
CA VAL A 248 3.37 -5.72 18.18
C VAL A 248 3.52 -7.20 17.90
N LEU A 249 2.74 -8.01 18.58
CA LEU A 249 2.52 -9.41 18.28
C LEU A 249 1.01 -9.67 18.16
N PHE A 250 0.59 -10.40 17.12
CA PHE A 250 -0.80 -10.72 16.84
C PHE A 250 -0.94 -12.15 16.28
N PRO A 251 -1.34 -13.15 17.08
CA PRO A 251 -1.68 -14.48 16.61
C PRO A 251 -3.13 -14.51 16.09
N PHE A 252 -3.39 -15.16 14.93
CA PHE A 252 -4.71 -15.16 14.29
C PHE A 252 -4.93 -16.33 13.34
N HIS A 253 -6.21 -16.58 12.98
CA HIS A 253 -6.61 -17.50 11.91
C HIS A 253 -6.62 -16.80 10.56
N VAL A 254 -5.95 -17.39 9.55
CA VAL A 254 -5.77 -16.80 8.21
C VAL A 254 -7.08 -16.70 7.43
N ASP A 255 -8.01 -17.62 7.67
CA ASP A 255 -9.28 -17.72 6.93
C ASP A 255 -10.39 -16.80 7.50
N GLN A 256 -10.08 -15.98 8.49
CA GLN A 256 -11.01 -14.94 8.95
C GLN A 256 -11.14 -13.84 7.90
N PRO A 257 -12.33 -13.27 7.73
CA PRO A 257 -12.51 -12.10 6.87
C PRO A 257 -11.58 -10.98 7.32
N ASP A 258 -10.85 -10.37 6.37
CA ASP A 258 -9.90 -9.28 6.63
C ASP A 258 -8.95 -9.55 7.81
N ALA A 259 -8.31 -10.72 7.80
CA ALA A 259 -7.55 -11.28 8.94
C ALA A 259 -6.48 -10.33 9.52
N LEU A 260 -5.97 -9.37 8.72
CA LEU A 260 -4.96 -8.38 9.14
C LEU A 260 -5.57 -7.08 9.69
N ALA A 261 -6.89 -6.89 9.59
CA ALA A 261 -7.57 -5.66 10.00
C ALA A 261 -7.28 -5.23 11.45
N PRO A 262 -7.23 -6.13 12.47
CA PRO A 262 -6.93 -5.71 13.85
C PRO A 262 -5.59 -4.98 13.98
N TYR A 263 -4.56 -5.41 13.24
CA TYR A 263 -3.26 -4.73 13.23
C TYR A 263 -3.30 -3.42 12.43
N PHE A 264 -3.88 -3.45 11.21
CA PHE A 264 -3.97 -2.23 10.38
C PHE A 264 -4.78 -1.13 11.08
N GLN A 265 -5.87 -1.49 11.76
CA GLN A 265 -6.69 -0.56 12.53
C GLN A 265 -5.93 -0.02 13.75
N ALA A 266 -5.16 -0.85 14.47
CA ALA A 266 -4.35 -0.40 15.58
C ALA A 266 -3.29 0.64 15.15
N VAL A 267 -2.63 0.40 14.01
CA VAL A 267 -1.69 1.35 13.42
C VAL A 267 -2.41 2.65 13.02
N ALA A 268 -3.58 2.56 12.40
CA ALA A 268 -4.38 3.72 11.99
C ALA A 268 -4.81 4.58 13.20
N ASP A 269 -5.30 3.93 14.26
CA ASP A 269 -5.73 4.61 15.49
C ASP A 269 -4.55 5.24 16.21
N TRP A 270 -3.39 4.55 16.26
CA TRP A 270 -2.16 5.10 16.84
C TRP A 270 -1.75 6.41 16.19
N HIS A 271 -1.88 6.50 14.88
CA HIS A 271 -1.53 7.68 14.08
C HIS A 271 -2.68 8.65 13.87
N GLN A 272 -3.89 8.36 14.40
CA GLN A 272 -5.09 9.16 14.17
C GLN A 272 -5.32 9.49 12.69
N VAL A 273 -5.18 8.48 11.85
CA VAL A 273 -5.23 8.60 10.39
C VAL A 273 -6.56 9.21 9.93
N ARG A 274 -6.50 10.13 8.95
CA ARG A 274 -7.66 10.77 8.32
C ARG A 274 -7.43 10.85 6.81
N PHE A 275 -8.49 10.61 6.05
CA PHE A 275 -8.51 10.71 4.59
C PHE A 275 -9.93 11.06 4.11
N PRO A 276 -10.07 11.65 2.89
CA PRO A 276 -11.37 11.90 2.30
C PRO A 276 -12.18 10.63 2.05
N ALA A 277 -13.51 10.79 1.96
CA ALA A 277 -14.40 9.67 1.67
C ALA A 277 -14.15 9.05 0.28
N ASN A 278 -13.85 9.88 -0.71
CA ASN A 278 -13.63 9.43 -2.09
C ASN A 278 -12.14 9.51 -2.46
N PRO A 279 -11.59 8.46 -3.09
CA PRO A 279 -10.24 8.50 -3.64
C PRO A 279 -10.16 9.51 -4.81
N PRO A 280 -9.01 10.16 -5.02
CA PRO A 280 -8.80 11.04 -6.17
C PRO A 280 -8.99 10.31 -7.50
N THR A 281 -9.70 10.95 -8.43
CA THR A 281 -9.81 10.51 -9.82
C THR A 281 -9.40 11.64 -10.74
N GLY A 282 -8.69 11.35 -11.82
CA GLY A 282 -8.17 12.43 -12.66
C GLY A 282 -7.24 11.99 -13.78
N TRP A 283 -6.46 12.96 -14.23
CA TRP A 283 -5.44 12.80 -15.26
C TRP A 283 -4.07 13.22 -14.74
N CYS A 284 -3.01 12.54 -15.23
CA CYS A 284 -1.62 12.80 -14.87
C CYS A 284 -0.75 12.88 -16.14
N SER A 285 0.19 13.81 -16.21
CA SER A 285 1.03 14.02 -17.39
C SER A 285 2.14 12.99 -17.57
N TRP A 286 2.50 12.20 -16.53
CA TRP A 286 3.76 11.44 -16.50
C TRP A 286 3.91 10.40 -17.60
N TYR A 287 3.08 9.37 -17.64
CA TYR A 287 3.34 8.15 -18.43
C TYR A 287 3.17 8.29 -19.96
N HIS A 288 2.69 9.43 -20.44
CA HIS A 288 2.70 9.74 -21.88
C HIS A 288 3.84 10.69 -22.22
N PHE A 289 3.97 11.78 -21.50
CA PHE A 289 4.88 12.87 -21.84
C PHE A 289 6.25 12.75 -21.16
N TYR A 290 6.31 12.14 -19.98
CA TYR A 290 7.49 12.11 -19.11
C TYR A 290 8.04 13.53 -18.93
N THR A 291 9.35 13.67 -18.74
CA THR A 291 10.02 14.98 -18.59
C THR A 291 9.98 15.86 -19.85
N LYS A 292 9.31 15.44 -20.93
CA LYS A 292 9.14 16.24 -22.17
C LYS A 292 7.82 17.00 -22.21
N VAL A 293 7.01 16.92 -21.16
CA VAL A 293 5.74 17.64 -21.04
C VAL A 293 5.96 19.14 -21.23
N THR A 294 4.98 19.79 -21.88
CA THR A 294 4.96 21.24 -22.10
C THR A 294 3.67 21.84 -21.54
N ALA A 295 3.68 23.14 -21.29
CA ALA A 295 2.46 23.87 -20.90
C ALA A 295 1.33 23.72 -21.93
N GLU A 296 1.68 23.57 -23.21
CA GLU A 296 0.69 23.37 -24.27
C GLU A 296 0.08 21.97 -24.22
N ASP A 297 0.84 20.92 -23.92
CA ASP A 297 0.31 19.57 -23.71
C ASP A 297 -0.69 19.52 -22.56
N ILE A 298 -0.40 20.26 -21.46
CA ILE A 298 -1.33 20.39 -20.33
C ILE A 298 -2.64 21.05 -20.79
N ARG A 299 -2.58 22.17 -21.56
CA ARG A 299 -3.77 22.86 -22.05
C ARG A 299 -4.60 22.01 -23.01
N GLN A 300 -3.96 21.27 -23.91
CA GLN A 300 -4.67 20.38 -24.85
C GLN A 300 -5.40 19.25 -24.12
N ASN A 301 -4.76 18.63 -23.11
CA ASN A 301 -5.41 17.62 -22.28
C ASN A 301 -6.51 18.21 -21.40
N LEU A 302 -6.32 19.40 -20.84
CA LEU A 302 -7.38 20.12 -20.11
C LEU A 302 -8.61 20.40 -20.99
N GLN A 303 -8.41 20.84 -22.23
CA GLN A 303 -9.50 21.03 -23.19
C GLN A 303 -10.24 19.72 -23.50
N ALA A 304 -9.50 18.61 -23.66
CA ALA A 304 -10.10 17.29 -23.84
C ALA A 304 -10.90 16.85 -22.61
N ILE A 305 -10.38 17.04 -21.38
CA ILE A 305 -11.08 16.75 -20.12
C ILE A 305 -12.39 17.52 -20.06
N VAL A 306 -12.37 18.81 -20.36
CA VAL A 306 -13.58 19.67 -20.36
C VAL A 306 -14.59 19.20 -21.42
N SER A 307 -14.14 18.83 -22.61
CA SER A 307 -15.03 18.37 -23.69
C SER A 307 -15.65 16.99 -23.41
N LEU A 308 -14.95 16.14 -22.65
CA LEU A 308 -15.35 14.78 -22.30
C LEU A 308 -15.99 14.66 -20.91
N ARG A 309 -16.25 15.78 -20.22
CA ARG A 309 -16.70 15.77 -18.81
C ARG A 309 -17.94 14.92 -18.55
N ASP A 310 -18.84 14.87 -19.54
CA ASP A 310 -20.08 14.11 -19.43
C ASP A 310 -19.91 12.61 -19.72
N GLU A 311 -18.78 12.17 -20.28
CA GLU A 311 -18.46 10.76 -20.57
C GLU A 311 -17.36 10.23 -19.67
N LEU A 312 -16.31 11.04 -19.44
CA LEU A 312 -15.12 10.69 -18.65
C LEU A 312 -14.83 11.83 -17.64
N PRO A 313 -15.54 11.88 -16.50
CA PRO A 313 -15.36 12.93 -15.50
C PRO A 313 -14.03 12.74 -14.74
N LEU A 314 -13.04 13.57 -15.06
CA LEU A 314 -11.70 13.58 -14.47
C LEU A 314 -11.48 14.91 -13.72
N PRO A 315 -11.86 15.02 -12.44
CA PRO A 315 -11.81 16.29 -11.70
C PRO A 315 -10.39 16.76 -11.38
N LEU A 316 -9.40 15.87 -11.27
CA LEU A 316 -8.01 16.25 -10.97
C LEU A 316 -7.17 16.31 -12.26
N VAL A 317 -6.37 17.37 -12.41
CA VAL A 317 -5.35 17.52 -13.47
C VAL A 317 -3.99 17.67 -12.81
N GLN A 318 -3.22 16.61 -12.78
CA GLN A 318 -1.89 16.56 -12.14
C GLN A 318 -0.79 16.83 -13.15
N ILE A 319 -0.03 17.91 -12.93
CA ILE A 319 1.24 18.20 -13.60
C ILE A 319 2.32 17.43 -12.84
N ASP A 320 2.96 16.45 -13.49
CA ASP A 320 4.04 15.65 -12.95
C ASP A 320 5.42 16.23 -13.30
N ASP A 321 6.53 15.53 -13.05
CA ASP A 321 7.92 15.91 -13.32
C ASP A 321 8.12 16.44 -14.75
N GLY A 322 8.85 17.52 -14.92
CA GLY A 322 9.24 18.09 -16.22
C GLY A 322 8.94 19.57 -16.41
N PHE A 323 8.42 20.27 -15.42
CA PHE A 323 8.18 21.71 -15.47
C PHE A 323 9.37 22.52 -14.94
N GLU A 324 10.10 22.02 -13.96
CA GLU A 324 11.26 22.61 -13.32
C GLU A 324 12.53 22.45 -14.17
N ALA A 325 13.47 23.39 -14.04
CA ALA A 325 14.72 23.38 -14.80
C ALA A 325 15.59 22.15 -14.51
N ALA A 326 15.63 21.74 -13.25
CA ALA A 326 16.20 20.48 -12.75
C ALA A 326 15.55 20.17 -11.41
N VAL A 327 15.42 18.88 -11.07
CA VAL A 327 14.90 18.49 -9.77
C VAL A 327 15.80 19.02 -8.65
N GLY A 328 15.17 19.76 -7.73
CA GLY A 328 15.85 20.58 -6.71
C GLY A 328 15.80 22.08 -6.99
N ASP A 329 15.74 22.52 -8.23
CA ASP A 329 15.68 23.94 -8.63
C ASP A 329 14.21 24.36 -8.85
N TRP A 330 13.38 24.23 -7.81
CA TRP A 330 11.91 24.31 -7.88
C TRP A 330 11.35 25.65 -8.38
N PHE A 331 12.10 26.75 -8.25
CA PHE A 331 11.69 28.10 -8.63
C PHE A 331 12.17 28.51 -10.02
N ASP A 332 12.87 27.62 -10.73
CA ASP A 332 13.32 27.82 -12.10
C ASP A 332 12.56 26.89 -13.03
N PHE A 333 11.97 27.46 -14.08
CA PHE A 333 11.14 26.70 -15.02
C PHE A 333 11.87 26.39 -16.32
N ARG A 334 11.52 25.30 -16.95
CA ARG A 334 11.97 24.99 -18.31
C ARG A 334 11.42 25.99 -19.32
N PRO A 335 12.09 26.20 -20.46
CA PRO A 335 11.55 27.07 -21.54
C PRO A 335 10.16 26.65 -22.05
N THR A 336 9.78 25.38 -21.87
CA THR A 336 8.47 24.84 -22.21
C THR A 336 7.35 25.26 -21.24
N PHE A 337 7.72 25.89 -20.11
CA PHE A 337 6.82 26.49 -19.12
C PHE A 337 7.17 27.99 -18.91
N PRO A 338 7.12 28.83 -19.95
CA PRO A 338 7.67 30.20 -19.91
C PRO A 338 7.00 31.13 -18.91
N ALA A 339 5.74 30.85 -18.53
CA ALA A 339 4.99 31.60 -17.52
C ALA A 339 4.95 30.89 -16.14
N GLY A 340 5.72 29.82 -15.97
CA GLY A 340 5.66 28.97 -14.80
C GLY A 340 4.40 28.11 -14.72
N VAL A 341 4.16 27.49 -13.56
CA VAL A 341 3.03 26.57 -13.36
C VAL A 341 1.80 27.23 -12.70
N ALA A 342 1.96 28.37 -12.04
CA ALA A 342 0.85 29.07 -11.37
C ALA A 342 -0.27 29.45 -12.36
N VAL A 343 0.09 29.94 -13.55
CA VAL A 343 -0.87 30.25 -14.62
C VAL A 343 -1.69 29.02 -15.03
N LEU A 344 -1.05 27.85 -15.10
CA LEU A 344 -1.74 26.59 -15.41
C LEU A 344 -2.69 26.18 -14.29
N ALA A 345 -2.31 26.39 -13.02
CA ALA A 345 -3.22 26.14 -11.90
C ALA A 345 -4.49 27.01 -12.00
N ASP A 346 -4.35 28.29 -12.36
CA ASP A 346 -5.48 29.17 -12.55
C ASP A 346 -6.35 28.77 -13.76
N GLU A 347 -5.75 28.38 -14.88
CA GLU A 347 -6.44 27.88 -16.07
C GLU A 347 -7.23 26.58 -15.75
N ILE A 348 -6.64 25.64 -14.98
CA ILE A 348 -7.28 24.39 -14.55
C ILE A 348 -8.47 24.69 -13.62
N LYS A 349 -8.32 25.59 -12.65
CA LYS A 349 -9.42 26.02 -11.77
C LYS A 349 -10.54 26.71 -12.55
N ALA A 350 -10.19 27.60 -13.47
CA ALA A 350 -11.16 28.29 -14.32
C ALA A 350 -11.97 27.30 -15.19
N ALA A 351 -11.39 26.18 -15.56
CA ALA A 351 -12.08 25.10 -16.26
C ALA A 351 -12.95 24.22 -15.35
N GLY A 352 -12.98 24.48 -14.03
CA GLY A 352 -13.74 23.73 -13.04
C GLY A 352 -13.05 22.45 -12.57
N GLN A 353 -11.74 22.33 -12.77
CA GLN A 353 -10.94 21.18 -12.37
C GLN A 353 -10.03 21.51 -11.17
N THR A 354 -9.52 20.51 -10.48
CA THR A 354 -8.57 20.64 -9.39
C THR A 354 -7.14 20.52 -9.92
N PRO A 355 -6.27 21.54 -9.77
CA PRO A 355 -4.87 21.42 -10.16
C PRO A 355 -4.08 20.59 -9.14
N GLY A 356 -3.24 19.67 -9.63
CA GLY A 356 -2.26 18.92 -8.86
C GLY A 356 -0.84 19.15 -9.36
N LEU A 357 0.14 19.11 -8.46
CA LEU A 357 1.55 19.29 -8.80
C LEU A 357 2.42 18.22 -8.15
N TRP A 358 3.43 17.76 -8.89
CA TRP A 358 4.49 16.88 -8.40
C TRP A 358 5.68 17.70 -7.87
N LEU A 359 6.26 17.24 -6.77
CA LEU A 359 7.49 17.75 -6.18
C LEU A 359 8.30 16.60 -5.56
N ALA A 360 9.63 16.74 -5.49
CA ALA A 360 10.53 15.81 -4.82
C ALA A 360 11.44 16.56 -3.81
N PRO A 361 10.91 16.91 -2.63
CA PRO A 361 11.52 17.94 -1.76
C PRO A 361 12.84 17.51 -1.10
N PHE A 362 13.15 16.21 -1.01
CA PHE A 362 14.34 15.71 -0.29
C PHE A 362 15.44 15.13 -1.19
N ILE A 363 15.20 15.04 -2.50
CA ILE A 363 16.15 14.56 -3.50
C ILE A 363 16.44 15.64 -4.53
N LEU A 364 17.59 15.57 -5.18
CA LEU A 364 17.94 16.52 -6.23
C LEU A 364 18.87 15.90 -7.27
N GLU A 365 18.82 16.45 -8.48
CA GLU A 365 19.84 16.14 -9.49
C GLU A 365 21.22 16.61 -9.02
N SER A 366 22.23 15.75 -9.17
CA SER A 366 23.60 16.03 -8.69
C SER A 366 24.24 17.26 -9.35
N ASN A 367 23.72 17.68 -10.51
CA ASN A 367 24.16 18.83 -11.31
C ASN A 367 23.20 20.02 -11.24
N SER A 368 22.14 19.99 -10.39
CA SER A 368 21.25 21.13 -10.17
C SER A 368 22.01 22.37 -9.67
N ARG A 369 21.41 23.54 -9.81
CA ARG A 369 21.95 24.78 -9.23
C ARG A 369 22.06 24.67 -7.72
N LEU A 370 21.01 24.15 -7.07
CA LEU A 370 20.99 23.91 -5.63
C LEU A 370 22.18 23.07 -5.15
N ALA A 371 22.51 21.99 -5.86
CA ALA A 371 23.63 21.12 -5.51
C ALA A 371 25.01 21.80 -5.61
N ARG A 372 25.14 22.80 -6.51
CA ARG A 372 26.39 23.58 -6.71
C ARG A 372 26.51 24.70 -5.69
N GLU A 373 25.42 25.42 -5.43
CA GLU A 373 25.42 26.61 -4.57
C GLU A 373 25.45 26.23 -3.08
N HIS A 374 24.82 25.09 -2.71
CA HIS A 374 24.70 24.65 -1.32
C HIS A 374 25.29 23.23 -1.09
N PRO A 375 26.57 22.98 -1.37
CA PRO A 375 27.19 21.67 -1.21
C PRO A 375 27.22 21.17 0.24
N GLY A 376 27.05 22.08 1.23
CA GLY A 376 26.92 21.76 2.66
C GLY A 376 25.56 21.20 3.07
N TRP A 377 24.53 21.32 2.21
CA TRP A 377 23.19 20.76 2.47
C TRP A 377 23.05 19.30 2.01
N LEU A 378 24.06 18.76 1.30
CA LEU A 378 24.00 17.42 0.75
C LEU A 378 24.44 16.38 1.77
N LEU A 379 23.63 15.33 1.94
CA LEU A 379 23.97 14.19 2.79
C LEU A 379 25.27 13.53 2.30
N ARG A 380 26.19 13.23 3.23
CA ARG A 380 27.49 12.63 2.95
C ARG A 380 27.69 11.32 3.71
N ASP A 381 28.45 10.43 3.12
CA ASP A 381 28.90 9.20 3.78
C ASP A 381 30.05 9.50 4.80
N THR A 382 30.47 8.47 5.52
CA THR A 382 31.56 8.56 6.52
C THR A 382 32.92 8.96 5.92
N ARG A 383 33.06 8.91 4.60
CA ARG A 383 34.25 9.33 3.85
C ARG A 383 34.10 10.73 3.25
N GLY A 384 33.03 11.45 3.56
CA GLY A 384 32.76 12.79 3.05
C GLY A 384 32.24 12.84 1.60
N ARG A 385 31.98 11.72 0.96
CA ARG A 385 31.41 11.67 -0.41
C ARG A 385 29.88 11.86 -0.35
N ARG A 386 29.29 12.43 -1.39
CA ARG A 386 27.83 12.55 -1.52
C ARG A 386 27.20 11.16 -1.46
N VAL A 387 26.12 11.03 -0.68
CA VAL A 387 25.32 9.80 -0.63
C VAL A 387 24.58 9.65 -1.96
N ASN A 388 24.62 8.45 -2.53
CA ASN A 388 23.88 8.09 -3.73
C ASN A 388 22.41 7.83 -3.36
N ALA A 389 21.48 8.62 -3.91
CA ALA A 389 20.06 8.47 -3.71
C ALA A 389 19.36 7.60 -4.79
N GLY A 390 20.13 6.93 -5.66
CA GLY A 390 19.64 6.11 -6.75
C GLY A 390 19.95 6.70 -8.13
N PHE A 391 19.70 5.90 -9.18
CA PHE A 391 19.89 6.35 -10.56
C PHE A 391 18.56 6.83 -11.14
N VAL A 392 18.41 8.14 -11.22
CA VAL A 392 17.22 8.84 -11.73
C VAL A 392 17.67 9.96 -12.64
N TRP A 393 16.85 10.41 -13.58
CA TRP A 393 17.17 11.49 -14.54
C TRP A 393 18.50 11.25 -15.29
N ASN A 394 18.78 9.98 -15.63
CA ASN A 394 20.04 9.55 -16.30
C ASN A 394 21.31 9.88 -15.53
N ASN A 395 21.23 10.07 -14.21
CA ASN A 395 22.36 10.37 -13.34
C ASN A 395 22.17 9.72 -11.95
N LEU A 396 23.23 9.70 -11.15
CA LEU A 396 23.11 9.40 -9.72
C LEU A 396 22.58 10.64 -8.99
N ALA A 397 21.41 10.51 -8.37
CA ALA A 397 20.80 11.58 -7.60
C ALA A 397 21.51 11.79 -6.25
N ALA A 398 21.35 12.97 -5.67
CA ALA A 398 21.82 13.31 -4.33
C ALA A 398 20.65 13.52 -3.37
N ALA A 399 20.89 13.32 -2.08
CA ALA A 399 19.94 13.56 -1.00
C ALA A 399 20.31 14.82 -0.20
N LEU A 400 19.29 15.53 0.31
CA LEU A 400 19.48 16.60 1.28
C LEU A 400 19.70 16.00 2.69
N ASP A 401 20.61 16.61 3.45
CA ASP A 401 20.67 16.48 4.90
C ASP A 401 19.66 17.47 5.52
N ILE A 402 18.44 17.02 5.74
CA ILE A 402 17.36 17.86 6.29
C ILE A 402 17.51 18.11 7.80
N THR A 403 18.60 17.66 8.44
CA THR A 403 18.99 18.12 9.78
C THR A 403 19.75 19.45 9.73
N VAL A 404 20.16 19.92 8.53
CA VAL A 404 20.59 21.28 8.28
C VAL A 404 19.35 22.16 8.16
N PRO A 405 19.15 23.15 9.05
CA PRO A 405 17.91 23.96 9.07
C PRO A 405 17.59 24.61 7.73
N ASP A 406 18.57 25.24 7.08
CA ASP A 406 18.37 25.92 5.79
C ASP A 406 17.96 24.97 4.67
N ALA A 407 18.40 23.70 4.70
CA ALA A 407 18.02 22.68 3.73
C ALA A 407 16.54 22.25 3.91
N LEU A 408 16.10 22.08 5.16
CA LEU A 408 14.71 21.79 5.49
C LEU A 408 13.82 22.98 5.15
N ASP A 409 14.22 24.20 5.49
CA ASP A 409 13.50 25.44 5.18
C ASP A 409 13.31 25.61 3.66
N TYR A 410 14.33 25.26 2.86
CA TYR A 410 14.21 25.29 1.40
C TYR A 410 13.13 24.30 0.89
N ALA A 411 13.15 23.05 1.38
CA ALA A 411 12.15 22.04 1.04
C ALA A 411 10.74 22.48 1.44
N CYS A 412 10.56 23.01 2.66
CA CYS A 412 9.31 23.55 3.15
C CYS A 412 8.82 24.74 2.31
N ARG A 413 9.73 25.65 1.92
CA ARG A 413 9.40 26.78 1.06
C ARG A 413 8.89 26.32 -0.32
N ALA A 414 9.51 25.28 -0.93
CA ALA A 414 9.04 24.77 -2.21
C ALA A 414 7.60 24.24 -2.09
N VAL A 415 7.29 23.46 -1.04
CA VAL A 415 5.94 22.92 -0.80
C VAL A 415 4.94 24.04 -0.48
N SER A 416 5.30 25.00 0.37
CA SER A 416 4.44 26.13 0.72
C SER A 416 4.13 27.01 -0.51
N THR A 417 5.13 27.30 -1.33
CA THR A 417 4.94 28.07 -2.58
C THR A 417 4.02 27.33 -3.54
N ALA A 418 4.18 26.02 -3.70
CA ALA A 418 3.31 25.21 -4.56
C ALA A 418 1.85 25.24 -4.07
N ALA A 419 1.64 25.05 -2.78
CA ALA A 419 0.30 25.00 -2.20
C ALA A 419 -0.39 26.38 -2.22
N HIS A 420 0.31 27.42 -1.81
CA HIS A 420 -0.31 28.73 -1.49
C HIS A 420 -0.08 29.77 -2.58
N ASP A 421 1.16 29.95 -3.07
CA ASP A 421 1.46 31.01 -4.04
C ASP A 421 1.10 30.57 -5.47
N TRP A 422 1.36 29.31 -5.85
CA TRP A 422 0.98 28.74 -7.15
C TRP A 422 -0.43 28.15 -7.13
N GLY A 423 -0.99 27.91 -5.93
CA GLY A 423 -2.37 27.55 -5.73
C GLY A 423 -2.74 26.11 -6.10
N PHE A 424 -1.89 25.16 -5.82
CA PHE A 424 -2.15 23.73 -6.01
C PHE A 424 -2.68 23.08 -4.73
N PRO A 425 -3.98 22.75 -4.62
CA PRO A 425 -4.54 22.10 -3.44
C PRO A 425 -4.23 20.59 -3.35
N TYR A 426 -3.59 20.02 -4.37
CA TYR A 426 -3.16 18.62 -4.42
C TYR A 426 -1.67 18.58 -4.77
N LEU A 427 -0.86 17.94 -3.90
CA LEU A 427 0.58 17.77 -4.09
C LEU A 427 0.98 16.30 -4.00
N LYS A 428 1.64 15.80 -5.03
CA LYS A 428 2.36 14.52 -5.01
C LYS A 428 3.81 14.79 -4.59
N LEU A 429 4.16 14.34 -3.38
CA LEU A 429 5.51 14.47 -2.84
C LEU A 429 6.28 13.16 -3.00
N ASP A 430 7.30 13.19 -3.86
CA ASP A 430 7.98 11.99 -4.32
C ASP A 430 9.40 11.86 -3.77
N PHE A 431 9.99 10.66 -3.91
CA PHE A 431 11.34 10.32 -3.46
C PHE A 431 11.61 10.63 -1.97
N LEU A 432 10.58 10.54 -1.12
CA LEU A 432 10.65 10.92 0.30
C LEU A 432 11.62 10.07 1.11
N TYR A 433 11.95 8.85 0.65
CA TYR A 433 12.99 8.00 1.26
C TYR A 433 14.36 8.67 1.32
N ALA A 434 14.61 9.67 0.46
CA ALA A 434 15.94 10.29 0.36
C ALA A 434 16.39 10.93 1.67
N ALA A 435 15.46 11.46 2.49
CA ALA A 435 15.75 11.98 3.82
C ALA A 435 16.08 10.89 4.87
N ALA A 436 15.93 9.61 4.52
CA ALA A 436 16.20 8.47 5.40
C ALA A 436 17.37 7.59 4.94
N LEU A 437 18.17 8.04 3.99
CA LEU A 437 19.33 7.31 3.53
C LEU A 437 20.43 7.27 4.59
N SER A 438 21.21 6.19 4.60
CA SER A 438 22.37 6.08 5.48
C SER A 438 23.44 7.10 5.11
N GLY A 439 23.81 7.92 6.08
CA GLY A 439 24.77 9.00 5.91
C GLY A 439 25.23 9.58 7.25
N ARG A 440 26.09 10.60 7.16
CA ARG A 440 26.50 11.39 8.30
C ARG A 440 25.68 12.67 8.34
N TYR A 441 24.65 12.65 9.17
CA TYR A 441 23.81 13.82 9.39
C TYR A 441 24.51 14.89 10.23
N SER A 442 24.15 16.15 10.04
CA SER A 442 24.64 17.28 10.82
C SER A 442 24.20 17.20 12.27
N ASP A 443 22.98 16.69 12.53
CA ASP A 443 22.54 16.30 13.87
C ASP A 443 22.74 14.79 14.08
N PRO A 444 23.80 14.37 14.78
CA PRO A 444 24.09 12.96 15.03
C PRO A 444 23.25 12.32 16.14
N THR A 445 22.36 13.06 16.79
CA THR A 445 21.58 12.55 17.93
C THR A 445 20.28 11.87 17.49
N ARG A 446 19.90 11.95 16.22
CA ARG A 446 18.66 11.42 15.66
C ARG A 446 18.89 10.17 14.85
N THR A 447 17.94 9.25 14.92
CA THR A 447 17.82 8.13 13.99
C THR A 447 17.32 8.62 12.64
N ARG A 448 17.52 7.84 11.58
CA ARG A 448 17.00 8.15 10.23
C ARG A 448 15.48 8.24 10.18
N ALA A 449 14.80 7.41 10.98
CA ALA A 449 13.34 7.47 11.10
C ALA A 449 12.88 8.79 11.72
N GLN A 450 13.54 9.26 12.78
CA GLN A 450 13.25 10.56 13.39
C GLN A 450 13.53 11.73 12.44
N VAL A 451 14.64 11.67 11.68
CA VAL A 451 14.96 12.68 10.68
C VAL A 451 13.86 12.77 9.62
N LEU A 452 13.47 11.62 9.04
CA LEU A 452 12.39 11.58 8.04
C LEU A 452 11.06 12.06 8.63
N ARG A 453 10.66 11.56 9.79
CA ARG A 453 9.38 11.95 10.42
C ARG A 453 9.29 13.44 10.66
N ASN A 454 10.34 14.06 11.21
CA ASN A 454 10.41 15.50 11.40
C ASN A 454 10.31 16.27 10.07
N GLY A 455 10.98 15.78 9.02
CA GLY A 455 10.87 16.35 7.68
C GLY A 455 9.44 16.30 7.12
N LEU A 456 8.77 15.14 7.24
CA LEU A 456 7.39 14.98 6.77
C LEU A 456 6.39 15.86 7.57
N GLU A 457 6.58 16.01 8.88
CA GLU A 457 5.79 16.92 9.70
C GLU A 457 5.98 18.38 9.29
N ALA A 458 7.22 18.77 9.00
CA ALA A 458 7.53 20.13 8.49
C ALA A 458 6.89 20.38 7.11
N LEU A 459 6.94 19.39 6.19
CA LEU A 459 6.28 19.51 4.88
C LEU A 459 4.76 19.60 5.03
N ARG A 460 4.12 18.80 5.92
CA ARG A 460 2.69 18.89 6.20
C ARG A 460 2.33 20.29 6.74
N GLN A 461 3.12 20.82 7.67
CA GLN A 461 2.91 22.16 8.20
C GLN A 461 3.05 23.23 7.10
N ALA A 462 4.03 23.11 6.21
CA ALA A 462 4.26 24.03 5.11
C ALA A 462 3.14 23.99 4.06
N ALA A 463 2.59 22.80 3.77
CA ALA A 463 1.45 22.62 2.87
C ALA A 463 0.13 23.13 3.46
N GLY A 464 0.01 23.19 4.80
CA GLY A 464 -1.24 23.50 5.48
C GLY A 464 -2.23 22.32 5.54
N PRO A 465 -3.30 22.45 6.36
CA PRO A 465 -4.24 21.35 6.61
C PRO A 465 -5.16 21.03 5.42
N ASP A 466 -5.41 22.00 4.54
CA ASP A 466 -6.38 21.89 3.44
C ASP A 466 -5.75 21.33 2.14
N THR A 467 -4.43 21.21 2.08
CA THR A 467 -3.73 20.62 0.93
C THR A 467 -3.74 19.11 1.03
N PHE A 468 -4.25 18.44 -0.01
CA PHE A 468 -4.16 16.98 -0.13
C PHE A 468 -2.71 16.57 -0.45
N LEU A 469 -2.13 15.71 0.36
CA LEU A 469 -0.78 15.18 0.13
C LEU A 469 -0.82 13.72 -0.25
N LEU A 470 -0.24 13.40 -1.41
CA LEU A 470 0.09 12.05 -1.84
C LEU A 470 1.57 11.79 -1.61
N GLY A 471 1.90 10.81 -0.76
CA GLY A 471 3.28 10.35 -0.56
C GLY A 471 3.71 9.34 -1.62
N CYS A 472 4.92 9.50 -2.15
CA CYS A 472 5.52 8.56 -3.10
C CYS A 472 7.01 8.34 -2.76
N GLY A 473 7.54 7.13 -3.02
CA GLY A 473 8.88 6.78 -2.54
C GLY A 473 9.04 6.92 -1.02
N MET A 474 7.95 6.77 -0.26
CA MET A 474 7.92 7.01 1.18
C MET A 474 7.97 5.69 1.96
N PRO A 475 8.86 5.55 2.96
CA PRO A 475 8.79 4.45 3.92
C PRO A 475 7.40 4.36 4.54
N LEU A 476 6.78 3.16 4.45
CA LEU A 476 5.34 2.99 4.63
C LEU A 476 4.82 3.43 6.01
N GLY A 477 5.58 3.21 7.07
CA GLY A 477 5.19 3.63 8.42
C GLY A 477 5.45 5.10 8.75
N SER A 478 6.18 5.84 7.91
CA SER A 478 6.68 7.19 8.26
C SER A 478 5.66 8.31 8.04
N GLY A 479 4.81 8.19 7.01
CA GLY A 479 3.84 9.24 6.62
C GLY A 479 2.45 9.08 7.25
N LEU A 480 2.24 8.06 8.08
CA LEU A 480 0.96 7.77 8.71
C LEU A 480 0.45 8.95 9.54
N GLY A 481 -0.81 9.34 9.31
CA GLY A 481 -1.45 10.48 9.96
C GLY A 481 -1.05 11.86 9.41
N LEU A 482 -0.12 11.92 8.43
CA LEU A 482 0.34 13.16 7.79
C LEU A 482 -0.12 13.28 6.33
N PHE A 483 -0.32 12.16 5.63
CA PHE A 483 -0.67 12.10 4.22
C PHE A 483 -2.02 11.42 4.03
N GLU A 484 -2.86 11.97 3.15
CA GLU A 484 -4.18 11.43 2.82
C GLU A 484 -4.08 10.19 1.93
N ALA A 485 -3.05 10.14 1.07
CA ALA A 485 -2.81 9.03 0.13
C ALA A 485 -1.34 8.63 0.09
N ASN A 486 -1.07 7.41 -0.33
CA ASN A 486 0.29 6.93 -0.56
C ASN A 486 0.37 6.00 -1.75
N ARG A 487 1.40 6.19 -2.60
CA ARG A 487 1.77 5.24 -3.64
C ARG A 487 2.14 3.90 -3.00
N ILE A 488 1.61 2.82 -3.54
CA ILE A 488 1.77 1.49 -2.98
C ILE A 488 2.61 0.54 -3.84
N GLY A 489 2.99 0.92 -5.05
CA GLY A 489 3.76 0.11 -6.00
C GLY A 489 4.86 0.89 -6.71
N ALA A 490 5.78 0.15 -7.34
CA ALA A 490 6.68 0.71 -8.32
C ALA A 490 5.88 1.28 -9.50
N ASP A 491 6.51 2.14 -10.28
CA ASP A 491 5.90 2.74 -11.44
C ASP A 491 5.36 1.69 -12.41
N VAL A 492 4.15 1.94 -12.91
CA VAL A 492 3.61 1.20 -14.05
C VAL A 492 4.42 1.54 -15.32
N SER A 493 4.36 0.71 -16.32
CA SER A 493 4.88 1.06 -17.64
C SER A 493 4.04 0.42 -18.75
N GLY A 494 4.21 0.89 -19.98
CA GLY A 494 3.58 0.35 -21.16
C GLY A 494 4.10 -1.04 -21.60
N SER A 495 4.67 -1.82 -20.67
CA SER A 495 5.10 -3.20 -20.89
C SER A 495 4.74 -4.10 -19.72
N TRP A 496 4.42 -5.37 -20.02
CA TRP A 496 4.06 -6.34 -18.99
C TRP A 496 5.24 -6.66 -18.04
N LYS A 497 6.39 -6.99 -18.62
CA LYS A 497 7.63 -7.29 -17.86
C LYS A 497 8.56 -6.07 -17.85
N PRO A 498 9.43 -5.95 -16.83
CA PRO A 498 10.43 -4.90 -16.78
C PRO A 498 11.27 -4.82 -18.07
N ASN A 499 11.36 -3.62 -18.60
CA ASN A 499 12.07 -3.36 -19.85
C ASN A 499 12.71 -1.97 -19.80
N TRP A 500 14.04 -1.92 -19.75
CA TRP A 500 14.76 -0.67 -19.85
C TRP A 500 15.39 -0.53 -21.23
N ASN A 501 14.95 0.46 -22.01
CA ASN A 501 15.50 0.79 -23.34
C ASN A 501 15.67 -0.40 -24.31
N GLY A 502 14.77 -1.39 -24.24
CA GLY A 502 14.82 -2.57 -25.07
C GLY A 502 15.78 -3.69 -24.63
N ILE A 503 16.47 -3.53 -23.50
CA ILE A 503 17.36 -4.55 -22.93
C ILE A 503 16.56 -5.50 -22.04
N TYR A 504 15.92 -6.49 -22.64
CA TYR A 504 14.99 -7.42 -21.98
C TYR A 504 15.65 -8.41 -20.97
N PRO A 505 16.72 -9.14 -21.28
CA PRO A 505 17.07 -10.32 -20.48
C PRO A 505 17.58 -9.99 -19.07
N VAL A 506 18.19 -8.82 -18.87
CA VAL A 506 18.82 -8.44 -17.58
C VAL A 506 17.79 -8.01 -16.56
N PHE A 507 16.67 -7.43 -17.00
CA PHE A 507 15.68 -6.79 -16.10
C PHE A 507 14.40 -7.60 -15.90
N GLU A 508 14.19 -8.68 -16.65
CA GLU A 508 12.92 -9.44 -16.66
C GLU A 508 12.45 -9.89 -15.28
N ASN A 509 13.40 -10.20 -14.39
CA ASN A 509 13.12 -10.70 -13.04
C ASN A 509 13.35 -9.65 -11.93
N GLU A 510 13.63 -8.39 -12.30
CA GLU A 510 13.79 -7.33 -11.31
C GLU A 510 12.46 -7.01 -10.61
N PRO A 511 12.43 -7.05 -9.26
CA PRO A 511 11.18 -6.92 -8.52
C PRO A 511 10.68 -5.48 -8.40
N ASN A 512 11.50 -4.47 -8.74
CA ASN A 512 11.18 -3.06 -8.49
C ASN A 512 11.41 -2.17 -9.74
N VAL A 513 11.77 -2.75 -10.89
CA VAL A 513 11.87 -1.99 -12.16
C VAL A 513 10.48 -1.79 -12.75
N PRO A 514 10.14 -0.58 -13.24
CA PRO A 514 8.82 -0.25 -13.74
C PRO A 514 8.27 -1.24 -14.78
N SER A 515 7.06 -1.75 -14.52
CA SER A 515 6.27 -2.58 -15.45
C SER A 515 4.85 -2.79 -14.91
N ALA A 516 3.90 -3.16 -15.76
CA ALA A 516 2.54 -3.47 -15.33
C ALA A 516 2.50 -4.62 -14.31
N ARG A 517 3.28 -5.69 -14.53
CA ARG A 517 3.35 -6.85 -13.61
C ARG A 517 3.91 -6.47 -12.23
N VAL A 518 4.96 -5.64 -12.17
CA VAL A 518 5.57 -5.20 -10.92
C VAL A 518 4.63 -4.28 -10.13
N ALA A 519 3.95 -3.35 -10.82
CA ALA A 519 2.93 -2.51 -10.21
C ALA A 519 1.78 -3.36 -9.65
N LEU A 520 1.23 -4.28 -10.45
CA LEU A 520 0.13 -5.19 -10.05
C LEU A 520 0.47 -6.04 -8.83
N GLN A 521 1.71 -6.52 -8.69
CA GLN A 521 2.16 -7.26 -7.51
C GLN A 521 1.84 -6.47 -6.22
N ASN A 522 2.27 -5.22 -6.16
CA ASN A 522 2.07 -4.40 -4.97
C ASN A 522 0.65 -3.84 -4.86
N ILE A 523 -0.03 -3.53 -5.96
CA ILE A 523 -1.44 -3.12 -5.96
C ILE A 523 -2.28 -4.15 -5.21
N ILE A 524 -2.06 -5.44 -5.49
CA ILE A 524 -2.83 -6.53 -4.87
C ILE A 524 -2.33 -6.82 -3.46
N THR A 525 -1.03 -7.02 -3.26
CA THR A 525 -0.50 -7.40 -1.93
C THR A 525 -0.67 -6.31 -0.87
N ARG A 526 -0.78 -5.05 -1.28
CA ARG A 526 -1.01 -3.89 -0.40
C ARG A 526 -2.46 -3.36 -0.42
N ALA A 527 -3.37 -4.05 -1.13
CA ALA A 527 -4.79 -3.71 -1.08
C ALA A 527 -5.35 -3.58 0.34
N PRO A 528 -4.97 -4.44 1.33
CA PRO A 528 -5.44 -4.31 2.70
C PRO A 528 -5.09 -2.99 3.41
N MET A 529 -4.11 -2.23 2.91
CA MET A 529 -3.75 -0.92 3.49
C MET A 529 -4.76 0.18 3.15
N HIS A 530 -5.54 0.00 2.05
CA HIS A 530 -6.54 0.98 1.62
C HIS A 530 -7.60 1.22 2.71
N ARG A 531 -7.89 2.50 2.98
CA ARG A 531 -8.85 2.94 4.01
C ARG A 531 -8.57 2.44 5.45
N HIS A 532 -7.37 1.90 5.67
CA HIS A 532 -6.83 1.75 7.02
C HIS A 532 -5.78 2.83 7.28
N TRP A 533 -4.77 2.91 6.40
CA TRP A 533 -3.63 3.79 6.60
C TRP A 533 -3.71 5.08 5.80
N TRP A 534 -4.30 5.01 4.61
CA TRP A 534 -4.45 6.09 3.63
C TRP A 534 -5.39 5.64 2.51
N LEU A 535 -5.59 6.51 1.53
CA LEU A 535 -6.12 6.11 0.23
C LEU A 535 -4.94 5.55 -0.60
N ASN A 536 -5.03 4.30 -1.05
CA ASN A 536 -3.98 3.71 -1.88
C ASN A 536 -3.88 4.46 -3.22
N ASP A 537 -2.66 4.76 -3.63
CA ASP A 537 -2.38 5.15 -5.01
C ASP A 537 -1.73 3.96 -5.75
N PRO A 538 -2.50 3.28 -6.63
CA PRO A 538 -2.01 2.14 -7.40
C PRO A 538 -1.14 2.55 -8.58
N ASP A 539 -0.90 3.85 -8.78
CA ASP A 539 -0.37 4.47 -9.98
C ASP A 539 -1.41 4.67 -11.11
N CYS A 540 -0.96 5.11 -12.26
CA CYS A 540 -1.82 5.50 -13.36
C CYS A 540 -2.32 4.32 -14.19
N LEU A 541 -3.54 4.44 -14.68
CA LEU A 541 -4.10 3.58 -15.71
C LEU A 541 -3.58 4.01 -17.08
N LEU A 542 -3.07 3.05 -17.86
CA LEU A 542 -2.59 3.24 -19.23
C LEU A 542 -3.50 2.44 -20.18
N VAL A 543 -4.27 3.13 -21.02
CA VAL A 543 -5.23 2.48 -21.90
C VAL A 543 -4.92 2.67 -23.40
N ARG A 544 -3.99 3.57 -23.77
CA ARG A 544 -3.62 3.82 -25.17
C ARG A 544 -3.15 2.56 -25.88
N PRO A 545 -3.40 2.43 -27.21
CA PRO A 545 -3.08 1.21 -27.96
C PRO A 545 -1.60 1.10 -28.40
N ASP A 546 -0.83 2.18 -28.30
CA ASP A 546 0.57 2.25 -28.75
C ASP A 546 1.59 1.80 -27.67
N THR A 547 1.13 1.14 -26.61
CA THR A 547 1.97 0.45 -25.65
C THR A 547 2.29 -0.98 -26.10
N LYS A 548 3.16 -1.69 -25.37
CA LYS A 548 3.42 -3.11 -25.55
C LYS A 548 2.44 -4.01 -24.78
N LEU A 549 1.48 -3.42 -24.07
CA LEU A 549 0.45 -4.16 -23.35
C LEU A 549 -0.61 -4.68 -24.32
N THR A 550 -0.94 -5.94 -24.20
CA THR A 550 -2.11 -6.52 -24.85
C THR A 550 -3.40 -6.01 -24.24
N LEU A 551 -4.54 -6.13 -24.93
CA LEU A 551 -5.83 -5.73 -24.37
C LEU A 551 -6.17 -6.47 -23.05
N PRO A 552 -5.96 -7.81 -22.92
CA PRO A 552 -6.13 -8.49 -21.65
C PRO A 552 -5.27 -7.91 -20.51
N GLU A 553 -4.02 -7.53 -20.76
CA GLU A 553 -3.14 -6.92 -19.76
C GLU A 553 -3.60 -5.52 -19.34
N VAL A 554 -4.13 -4.72 -20.26
CA VAL A 554 -4.76 -3.43 -19.96
C VAL A 554 -6.02 -3.64 -19.09
N GLN A 555 -6.88 -4.62 -19.45
CA GLN A 555 -8.07 -4.96 -18.67
C GLN A 555 -7.70 -5.50 -17.29
N THR A 556 -6.59 -6.23 -17.16
CA THR A 556 -6.07 -6.71 -15.87
C THR A 556 -5.65 -5.55 -14.98
N LEU A 557 -4.89 -4.58 -15.53
CA LEU A 557 -4.51 -3.37 -14.80
C LEU A 557 -5.74 -2.58 -14.34
N ALA A 558 -6.68 -2.33 -15.25
CA ALA A 558 -7.95 -1.66 -14.97
C ALA A 558 -8.75 -2.37 -13.87
N SER A 559 -8.86 -3.70 -13.95
CA SER A 559 -9.57 -4.52 -12.97
C SER A 559 -8.94 -4.48 -11.59
N ALA A 560 -7.60 -4.59 -11.51
CA ALA A 560 -6.89 -4.54 -10.24
C ALA A 560 -7.04 -3.17 -9.57
N ILE A 561 -6.88 -2.06 -10.32
CA ILE A 561 -7.08 -0.70 -9.82
C ILE A 561 -8.51 -0.54 -9.25
N ALA A 562 -9.51 -0.94 -10.02
CA ALA A 562 -10.91 -0.79 -9.62
C ALA A 562 -11.28 -1.66 -8.40
N LEU A 563 -10.84 -2.92 -8.36
CA LEU A 563 -11.14 -3.84 -7.27
C LEU A 563 -10.46 -3.47 -5.95
N THR A 564 -9.29 -2.84 -6.00
CA THR A 564 -8.56 -2.41 -4.80
C THR A 564 -8.97 -1.05 -4.28
N GLY A 565 -9.84 -0.33 -5.00
CA GLY A 565 -10.60 0.84 -4.53
C GLY A 565 -9.81 2.15 -4.40
N GLY A 566 -8.53 2.17 -4.76
CA GLY A 566 -7.64 3.34 -4.64
C GLY A 566 -7.91 4.47 -5.63
N SER A 567 -6.95 5.38 -5.73
CA SER A 567 -6.97 6.48 -6.71
C SER A 567 -7.03 5.96 -8.14
N LEU A 568 -7.68 6.71 -9.03
CA LEU A 568 -7.76 6.37 -10.45
C LEU A 568 -7.32 7.57 -11.30
N LEU A 569 -6.09 7.57 -11.76
CA LEU A 569 -5.57 8.56 -12.69
C LEU A 569 -5.28 7.93 -14.03
N VAL A 570 -5.78 8.54 -15.13
CA VAL A 570 -5.43 8.18 -16.50
C VAL A 570 -4.19 8.99 -16.91
N SER A 571 -3.22 8.35 -17.55
CA SER A 571 -1.99 9.04 -17.97
C SER A 571 -1.68 8.81 -19.45
N ASP A 572 -2.65 9.10 -20.30
CA ASP A 572 -2.57 9.03 -21.75
C ASP A 572 -2.83 10.43 -22.36
N ASP A 573 -2.45 10.64 -23.63
CA ASP A 573 -2.78 11.84 -24.39
C ASP A 573 -4.26 11.78 -24.83
N LEU A 574 -5.15 12.39 -24.05
CA LEU A 574 -6.60 12.28 -24.21
C LEU A 574 -7.12 12.73 -25.58
N PRO A 575 -6.60 13.82 -26.21
CA PRO A 575 -6.99 14.20 -27.56
C PRO A 575 -6.82 13.10 -28.61
N ARG A 576 -5.87 12.16 -28.37
CA ARG A 576 -5.51 11.10 -29.32
C ARG A 576 -6.05 9.73 -28.93
N LEU A 577 -6.72 9.63 -27.77
CA LEU A 577 -7.17 8.35 -27.21
C LEU A 577 -8.43 7.85 -27.96
N PRO A 578 -8.40 6.66 -28.61
CA PRO A 578 -9.56 6.08 -29.26
C PRO A 578 -10.71 5.79 -28.28
N ALA A 579 -11.96 5.90 -28.75
CA ALA A 579 -13.15 5.76 -27.93
C ALA A 579 -13.28 4.37 -27.27
N ASP A 580 -12.91 3.29 -27.98
CA ASP A 580 -12.91 1.93 -27.43
C ASP A 580 -11.91 1.76 -26.27
N ARG A 581 -10.77 2.46 -26.33
CA ARG A 581 -9.77 2.49 -25.26
C ARG A 581 -10.22 3.39 -24.10
N ARG A 582 -10.77 4.55 -24.42
CA ARG A 582 -11.35 5.47 -23.40
C ARG A 582 -12.44 4.77 -22.59
N ARG A 583 -13.27 3.93 -23.24
CA ARG A 583 -14.31 3.13 -22.57
C ARG A 583 -13.78 2.33 -21.40
N ILE A 584 -12.53 1.83 -21.45
CA ILE A 584 -11.92 1.08 -20.34
C ILE A 584 -11.77 1.96 -19.09
N ALA A 585 -11.42 3.23 -19.23
CA ALA A 585 -11.36 4.17 -18.11
C ALA A 585 -12.76 4.61 -17.66
N GLU A 586 -13.68 4.87 -18.60
CA GLU A 586 -15.05 5.30 -18.31
C GLU A 586 -15.78 4.32 -17.39
N VAL A 587 -15.69 3.02 -17.63
CA VAL A 587 -16.40 2.00 -16.86
C VAL A 587 -15.88 1.81 -15.43
N LEU A 588 -14.76 2.41 -15.09
CA LEU A 588 -14.21 2.43 -13.74
C LEU A 588 -14.68 3.61 -12.90
N LEU A 589 -15.40 4.58 -13.52
CA LEU A 589 -15.87 5.80 -12.86
C LEU A 589 -17.38 5.77 -12.58
N PRO A 590 -17.77 6.18 -11.37
CA PRO A 590 -16.93 6.60 -10.24
C PRO A 590 -16.11 5.46 -9.67
N ALA A 591 -15.00 5.74 -8.99
CA ALA A 591 -14.21 4.69 -8.35
C ALA A 591 -15.07 3.91 -7.33
N ILE A 592 -14.90 2.59 -7.25
CA ILE A 592 -15.63 1.74 -6.30
C ILE A 592 -15.34 2.18 -4.86
N GLY A 593 -14.08 2.54 -4.58
CA GLY A 593 -13.68 3.13 -3.31
C GLY A 593 -13.64 2.14 -2.13
N GLU A 594 -14.08 0.89 -2.32
CA GLU A 594 -14.08 -0.14 -1.28
C GLU A 594 -12.82 -0.99 -1.33
N ARG A 595 -12.40 -1.50 -0.15
CA ARG A 595 -11.20 -2.32 -0.02
C ARG A 595 -11.48 -3.76 -0.42
N ALA A 596 -10.64 -4.33 -1.29
CA ALA A 596 -10.69 -5.75 -1.59
C ALA A 596 -10.10 -6.60 -0.45
N TRP A 597 -10.71 -7.75 -0.20
CA TRP A 597 -10.10 -8.85 0.53
C TRP A 597 -9.23 -9.66 -0.43
N VAL A 598 -7.97 -9.85 -0.07
CA VAL A 598 -7.01 -10.67 -0.81
C VAL A 598 -7.03 -12.06 -0.19
N LEU A 599 -7.64 -13.04 -0.86
CA LEU A 599 -8.03 -14.30 -0.24
C LEU A 599 -6.91 -15.32 -0.13
N ASP A 600 -5.95 -15.28 -1.05
CA ASP A 600 -4.83 -16.21 -1.16
C ASP A 600 -3.45 -15.57 -0.88
N TRP A 601 -3.46 -14.48 -0.10
CA TRP A 601 -2.25 -13.70 0.20
C TRP A 601 -1.15 -14.50 0.92
N LEU A 602 -1.50 -15.54 1.69
CA LEU A 602 -0.52 -16.41 2.36
C LEU A 602 -0.07 -17.57 1.45
N ASP A 603 -0.89 -17.93 0.44
CA ASP A 603 -0.71 -19.15 -0.34
C ASP A 603 0.23 -18.96 -1.54
N ALA A 604 0.30 -17.75 -2.08
CA ALA A 604 1.04 -17.44 -3.30
C ALA A 604 1.96 -16.22 -3.15
N GLU A 605 3.04 -16.18 -3.93
CA GLU A 605 3.92 -15.02 -4.03
C GLU A 605 3.17 -13.81 -4.60
N THR A 606 2.37 -14.03 -5.66
CA THR A 606 1.43 -13.06 -6.23
C THR A 606 0.01 -13.60 -6.05
N PRO A 607 -0.81 -13.00 -5.19
CA PRO A 607 -2.20 -13.42 -5.01
C PRO A 607 -3.01 -13.29 -6.30
N ALA A 608 -3.97 -14.18 -6.50
CA ALA A 608 -4.80 -14.22 -7.70
C ALA A 608 -6.30 -14.01 -7.41
N ARG A 609 -6.72 -14.02 -6.14
CA ARG A 609 -8.14 -13.99 -5.77
C ARG A 609 -8.46 -12.77 -4.91
N LEU A 610 -9.32 -11.91 -5.44
CA LEU A 610 -9.87 -10.75 -4.74
C LEU A 610 -11.37 -10.88 -4.57
N ARG A 611 -11.90 -10.32 -3.47
CA ARG A 611 -13.32 -10.17 -3.20
C ARG A 611 -13.61 -8.78 -2.65
N VAL A 612 -14.63 -8.13 -3.20
CA VAL A 612 -15.22 -6.90 -2.67
C VAL A 612 -16.69 -7.17 -2.37
N ASP A 613 -17.14 -6.87 -1.17
CA ASP A 613 -18.54 -6.99 -0.78
C ASP A 613 -19.26 -5.66 -0.97
N LEU A 614 -20.32 -5.68 -1.74
CA LEU A 614 -21.08 -4.50 -2.12
C LEU A 614 -22.57 -4.69 -1.81
N GLY A 615 -23.30 -3.59 -1.70
CA GLY A 615 -24.73 -3.58 -1.44
C GLY A 615 -25.41 -2.40 -2.12
N GLY A 616 -26.69 -2.56 -2.44
CA GLY A 616 -27.48 -1.53 -3.10
C GLY A 616 -28.95 -1.90 -3.18
N PRO A 617 -29.78 -1.14 -3.92
CA PRO A 617 -31.22 -1.39 -4.05
C PRO A 617 -31.56 -2.79 -4.55
N GLY A 618 -30.71 -3.42 -5.38
CA GLY A 618 -30.84 -4.78 -5.88
C GLY A 618 -30.40 -5.88 -4.92
N GLY A 619 -30.10 -5.54 -3.65
CA GLY A 619 -29.56 -6.44 -2.63
C GLY A 619 -28.02 -6.40 -2.53
N ALA A 620 -27.48 -7.30 -1.74
CA ALA A 620 -26.02 -7.48 -1.60
C ALA A 620 -25.48 -8.39 -2.72
N TRP A 621 -24.24 -8.12 -3.12
CA TRP A 621 -23.49 -8.99 -4.05
C TRP A 621 -22.00 -8.97 -3.76
N HIS A 622 -21.29 -9.92 -4.33
CA HIS A 622 -19.85 -10.01 -4.26
C HIS A 622 -19.26 -9.71 -5.64
N LEU A 623 -18.27 -8.81 -5.66
CA LEU A 623 -17.48 -8.57 -6.85
C LEU A 623 -16.16 -9.33 -6.69
N LEU A 624 -15.92 -10.32 -7.54
CA LEU A 624 -14.75 -11.19 -7.47
C LEU A 624 -13.79 -10.88 -8.61
N GLY A 625 -12.49 -10.86 -8.29
CA GLY A 625 -11.40 -10.83 -9.26
C GLY A 625 -10.61 -12.13 -9.23
N TRP A 626 -10.35 -12.71 -10.40
CA TRP A 626 -9.40 -13.79 -10.56
C TRP A 626 -8.40 -13.44 -11.67
N PHE A 627 -7.10 -13.57 -11.36
CA PHE A 627 -6.01 -13.14 -12.22
C PHE A 627 -5.19 -14.33 -12.70
N ASN A 628 -5.03 -14.46 -14.02
CA ASN A 628 -4.13 -15.42 -14.63
C ASN A 628 -2.72 -14.83 -14.76
N TRP A 629 -1.83 -15.15 -13.84
CA TRP A 629 -0.44 -14.69 -13.89
C TRP A 629 0.46 -15.46 -14.86
N GLY A 630 -0.05 -16.54 -15.46
CA GLY A 630 0.69 -17.44 -16.36
C GLY A 630 0.79 -16.91 -17.79
N ASP A 631 1.77 -17.43 -18.54
CA ASP A 631 2.02 -17.14 -19.95
C ASP A 631 1.13 -17.97 -20.92
N SER A 632 0.12 -18.70 -20.40
CA SER A 632 -0.83 -19.50 -21.17
C SER A 632 -2.27 -19.29 -20.72
N PRO A 633 -3.27 -19.50 -21.61
CA PRO A 633 -4.68 -19.44 -21.22
C PRO A 633 -4.99 -20.48 -20.13
N THR A 634 -5.80 -20.10 -19.13
CA THR A 634 -6.13 -20.95 -18.00
C THR A 634 -7.65 -20.94 -17.76
N LEU A 635 -8.21 -22.12 -17.50
CA LEU A 635 -9.62 -22.25 -17.14
C LEU A 635 -9.84 -21.79 -15.70
N PHE A 636 -10.87 -20.97 -15.51
CA PHE A 636 -11.32 -20.59 -14.19
C PHE A 636 -12.12 -21.74 -13.56
N ASN A 637 -11.73 -22.13 -12.35
CA ASN A 637 -12.45 -23.15 -11.57
C ASN A 637 -13.25 -22.47 -10.46
N TRP A 638 -14.59 -22.53 -10.58
CA TRP A 638 -15.50 -21.97 -9.61
C TRP A 638 -15.61 -22.87 -8.36
N GLN A 639 -15.27 -22.33 -7.22
CA GLN A 639 -15.48 -22.92 -5.89
C GLN A 639 -15.86 -21.80 -4.94
N PRO A 640 -17.15 -21.73 -4.48
CA PRO A 640 -17.60 -20.67 -3.57
C PRO A 640 -16.73 -20.53 -2.32
N GLU A 641 -16.30 -21.66 -1.75
CA GLU A 641 -15.47 -21.72 -0.54
C GLU A 641 -14.09 -21.05 -0.74
N ALA A 642 -13.54 -21.13 -1.95
CA ALA A 642 -12.28 -20.45 -2.30
C ALA A 642 -12.40 -18.90 -2.26
N TYR A 643 -13.64 -18.40 -2.27
CA TYR A 643 -13.99 -16.99 -2.09
C TYR A 643 -14.69 -16.72 -0.75
N GLN A 644 -14.61 -17.66 0.20
CA GLN A 644 -15.27 -17.57 1.50
C GLN A 644 -16.78 -17.31 1.39
N LEU A 645 -17.42 -17.90 0.38
CA LEU A 645 -18.87 -17.85 0.17
C LEU A 645 -19.51 -19.15 0.63
N PRO A 646 -20.74 -19.10 1.18
CA PRO A 646 -21.49 -20.31 1.54
C PRO A 646 -21.70 -21.24 0.34
N PRO A 647 -21.81 -22.56 0.54
CA PRO A 647 -22.28 -23.46 -0.51
C PRO A 647 -23.68 -23.02 -1.01
N GLY A 648 -23.88 -23.00 -2.32
CA GLY A 648 -25.15 -22.54 -2.89
C GLY A 648 -25.11 -22.44 -4.41
N THR A 649 -26.25 -22.08 -4.99
CA THR A 649 -26.37 -21.75 -6.41
C THR A 649 -26.25 -20.24 -6.59
N TYR A 650 -25.41 -19.83 -7.52
CA TYR A 650 -25.10 -18.43 -7.76
C TYR A 650 -25.29 -18.04 -9.21
N TRP A 651 -25.73 -16.81 -9.44
CA TRP A 651 -25.56 -16.12 -10.71
C TRP A 651 -24.14 -15.55 -10.76
N LEU A 652 -23.42 -15.83 -11.83
CA LEU A 652 -22.09 -15.31 -12.14
C LEU A 652 -22.16 -14.51 -13.43
N ARG A 653 -21.93 -13.20 -13.37
CA ARG A 653 -21.85 -12.31 -14.53
C ARG A 653 -20.42 -11.83 -14.71
N SER A 654 -19.84 -12.14 -15.85
CA SER A 654 -18.50 -11.64 -16.23
C SER A 654 -18.61 -10.23 -16.83
N PHE A 655 -17.68 -9.36 -16.42
CA PHE A 655 -17.71 -7.96 -16.88
C PHE A 655 -17.20 -7.79 -18.32
N TRP A 656 -15.98 -8.25 -18.61
CA TRP A 656 -15.30 -7.94 -19.87
C TRP A 656 -15.90 -8.65 -21.10
N ASP A 657 -16.42 -9.85 -20.93
CA ASP A 657 -17.05 -10.63 -22.01
C ASP A 657 -18.58 -10.62 -21.96
N GLY A 658 -19.16 -10.13 -20.89
CA GLY A 658 -20.62 -10.04 -20.70
C GLY A 658 -21.32 -11.37 -20.56
N GLY A 659 -20.61 -12.48 -20.30
CA GLY A 659 -21.18 -13.80 -20.07
C GLY A 659 -21.97 -13.86 -18.76
N VAL A 660 -23.10 -14.55 -18.75
CA VAL A 660 -23.92 -14.82 -17.55
C VAL A 660 -24.15 -16.32 -17.44
N ILE A 661 -23.84 -16.88 -16.26
CA ILE A 661 -23.96 -18.31 -15.98
C ILE A 661 -24.65 -18.49 -14.63
N GLN A 662 -25.58 -19.44 -14.56
CA GLN A 662 -26.06 -19.97 -13.30
C GLN A 662 -25.16 -21.14 -12.89
N ALA A 663 -24.47 -21.00 -11.76
CA ALA A 663 -23.55 -22.00 -11.23
C ALA A 663 -24.24 -22.76 -10.08
N PRO A 664 -24.70 -23.99 -10.29
CA PRO A 664 -25.26 -24.82 -9.21
C PRO A 664 -24.15 -25.27 -8.26
N ALA A 665 -24.56 -25.62 -7.03
CA ALA A 665 -23.63 -26.20 -6.06
C ALA A 665 -23.05 -27.53 -6.58
N GLY A 666 -21.71 -27.64 -6.58
CA GLY A 666 -21.01 -28.87 -6.96
C GLY A 666 -20.77 -29.08 -8.46
N GLU A 667 -21.27 -28.21 -9.32
CA GLU A 667 -21.00 -28.25 -10.77
C GLU A 667 -20.19 -27.02 -11.18
N PRO A 668 -18.94 -27.16 -11.62
CA PRO A 668 -18.15 -26.02 -12.04
C PRO A 668 -18.71 -25.44 -13.36
N PRO A 669 -19.06 -24.13 -13.40
CA PRO A 669 -19.48 -23.49 -14.63
C PRO A 669 -18.29 -23.41 -15.61
N ILE A 670 -18.59 -23.51 -16.90
CA ILE A 670 -17.58 -23.38 -17.95
C ILE A 670 -17.55 -21.92 -18.41
N PHE A 671 -16.53 -21.20 -18.00
CA PHE A 671 -16.15 -19.92 -18.60
C PHE A 671 -15.14 -20.13 -19.73
N PRO A 672 -15.06 -19.20 -20.68
CA PRO A 672 -13.94 -19.17 -21.62
C PRO A 672 -12.61 -19.14 -20.85
N ALA A 673 -11.57 -19.77 -21.42
CA ALA A 673 -10.24 -19.71 -20.81
C ALA A 673 -9.78 -18.25 -20.73
N VAL A 674 -9.37 -17.84 -19.53
CA VAL A 674 -8.82 -16.50 -19.33
C VAL A 674 -7.45 -16.42 -20.00
N PRO A 675 -7.23 -15.45 -20.90
CA PRO A 675 -5.99 -15.33 -21.64
C PRO A 675 -4.77 -15.16 -20.75
N PRO A 676 -3.56 -15.34 -21.28
CA PRO A 676 -2.33 -15.02 -20.53
C PRO A 676 -2.40 -13.61 -19.98
N HIS A 677 -2.00 -13.44 -18.72
CA HIS A 677 -2.01 -12.18 -17.98
C HIS A 677 -3.38 -11.50 -17.88
N GLY A 678 -4.46 -12.21 -18.21
CA GLY A 678 -5.83 -11.72 -18.20
C GLY A 678 -6.45 -11.75 -16.81
N ALA A 679 -7.56 -11.03 -16.64
CA ALA A 679 -8.39 -11.03 -15.45
C ALA A 679 -9.84 -11.42 -15.78
N LEU A 680 -10.45 -12.19 -14.88
CA LEU A 680 -11.89 -12.43 -14.84
C LEU A 680 -12.48 -11.63 -13.69
N VAL A 681 -13.44 -10.75 -13.99
CA VAL A 681 -14.18 -9.97 -12.98
C VAL A 681 -15.63 -10.42 -13.00
N LEU A 682 -16.12 -10.92 -11.87
CA LEU A 682 -17.46 -11.52 -11.72
C LEU A 682 -18.30 -10.76 -10.70
N ALA A 683 -19.52 -10.38 -11.06
CA ALA A 683 -20.57 -10.12 -10.09
C ALA A 683 -21.21 -11.45 -9.69
N VAL A 684 -21.26 -11.73 -8.40
CA VAL A 684 -21.75 -12.98 -7.83
C VAL A 684 -22.94 -12.71 -6.93
N ARG A 685 -24.09 -13.32 -7.24
CA ARG A 685 -25.33 -13.14 -6.51
C ARG A 685 -25.97 -14.49 -6.21
N PRO A 686 -26.46 -14.76 -4.98
CA PRO A 686 -27.23 -15.97 -4.70
C PRO A 686 -28.49 -16.03 -5.58
N VAL A 687 -28.83 -17.20 -6.10
CA VAL A 687 -30.06 -17.39 -6.85
C VAL A 687 -31.24 -17.39 -5.87
N THR A 688 -32.22 -16.51 -6.06
CA THR A 688 -33.37 -16.36 -5.16
C THR A 688 -34.66 -16.91 -5.75
N GLY A 689 -34.71 -17.14 -7.07
CA GLY A 689 -35.97 -17.51 -7.78
C GLY A 689 -36.92 -16.33 -8.04
N ALA A 690 -36.68 -15.17 -7.45
CA ALA A 690 -37.36 -13.91 -7.72
C ALA A 690 -36.64 -13.15 -8.86
N PRO A 691 -37.27 -12.10 -9.45
CA PRO A 691 -36.59 -11.23 -10.35
C PRO A 691 -35.32 -10.62 -9.73
N GLN A 692 -34.18 -10.67 -10.42
CA GLN A 692 -32.91 -10.20 -9.90
C GLN A 692 -32.18 -9.34 -10.93
N TYR A 693 -31.53 -8.28 -10.44
CA TYR A 693 -30.52 -7.55 -11.17
C TYR A 693 -29.23 -8.36 -11.16
N LEU A 694 -28.68 -8.69 -12.33
CA LEU A 694 -27.46 -9.49 -12.44
C LEU A 694 -26.21 -8.61 -12.68
N GLY A 695 -26.41 -7.43 -13.27
CA GLY A 695 -25.35 -6.46 -13.52
C GLY A 695 -25.49 -5.77 -14.88
N SER A 696 -24.52 -4.95 -15.19
CA SER A 696 -24.41 -4.18 -16.44
C SER A 696 -22.98 -4.19 -16.99
N ASP A 697 -22.79 -3.64 -18.20
CA ASP A 697 -21.48 -3.24 -18.73
C ASP A 697 -21.23 -1.72 -18.60
N LEU A 698 -22.12 -1.03 -17.86
CA LEU A 698 -22.01 0.40 -17.63
C LEU A 698 -20.91 0.74 -16.64
N HIS A 699 -20.76 -0.05 -15.59
CA HIS A 699 -19.78 0.16 -14.53
C HIS A 699 -19.21 -1.18 -14.06
N LEU A 700 -17.91 -1.22 -13.76
CA LEU A 700 -17.21 -2.47 -13.40
C LEU A 700 -17.75 -3.13 -12.12
N SER A 701 -18.35 -2.37 -11.21
CA SER A 701 -19.01 -2.94 -10.01
C SER A 701 -20.20 -3.83 -10.33
N MET A 702 -20.81 -3.68 -11.49
CA MET A 702 -22.01 -4.41 -11.92
C MET A 702 -23.15 -4.32 -10.90
N GLY A 703 -23.37 -3.11 -10.33
CA GLY A 703 -24.44 -2.89 -9.35
C GLY A 703 -24.48 -1.52 -8.69
N LEU A 704 -23.36 -0.76 -8.61
CA LEU A 704 -23.37 0.59 -8.03
C LEU A 704 -24.12 1.60 -8.89
N GLU A 705 -24.30 1.31 -10.18
CA GLU A 705 -25.10 2.10 -11.10
C GLU A 705 -26.61 1.97 -10.86
N LEU A 706 -27.06 0.99 -10.07
CA LEU A 706 -28.48 0.76 -9.75
C LEU A 706 -28.89 1.67 -8.60
N SER A 707 -29.74 2.69 -8.88
CA SER A 707 -30.22 3.65 -7.88
C SER A 707 -31.57 3.26 -7.27
N GLU A 708 -32.43 2.52 -8.02
CA GLU A 708 -33.74 2.05 -7.57
C GLU A 708 -34.01 0.63 -8.05
N TRP A 709 -34.75 -0.16 -7.25
CA TRP A 709 -35.21 -1.48 -7.60
C TRP A 709 -36.58 -1.80 -6.98
N HIS A 710 -37.58 -1.99 -7.81
CA HIS A 710 -38.94 -2.37 -7.39
C HIS A 710 -39.41 -3.55 -8.21
N ALA A 711 -39.59 -4.71 -7.56
CA ALA A 711 -40.06 -5.92 -8.20
C ALA A 711 -41.45 -6.28 -7.69
N THR A 712 -42.33 -6.71 -8.60
CA THR A 712 -43.65 -7.31 -8.36
C THR A 712 -43.70 -8.69 -9.00
N PRO A 713 -44.75 -9.49 -8.79
CA PRO A 713 -44.87 -10.79 -9.47
C PRO A 713 -44.88 -10.73 -11.00
N GLN A 714 -45.19 -9.58 -11.61
CA GLN A 714 -45.36 -9.45 -13.06
C GLN A 714 -44.52 -8.31 -13.68
N SER A 715 -43.75 -7.59 -12.88
CA SER A 715 -42.95 -6.47 -13.37
C SER A 715 -41.72 -6.15 -12.51
N VAL A 716 -40.76 -5.51 -13.13
CA VAL A 716 -39.65 -4.85 -12.45
C VAL A 716 -39.55 -3.42 -12.96
N SER A 717 -39.36 -2.46 -12.04
CA SER A 717 -38.99 -1.09 -12.33
C SER A 717 -37.63 -0.82 -11.67
N LEU A 718 -36.67 -0.34 -12.45
CA LEU A 718 -35.34 -0.01 -11.94
C LEU A 718 -34.86 1.37 -12.42
N GLY A 719 -34.17 2.07 -11.53
CA GLY A 719 -33.46 3.30 -11.82
C GLY A 719 -31.97 3.03 -11.99
N LEU A 720 -31.34 3.70 -12.95
CA LEU A 720 -29.90 3.69 -13.16
C LEU A 720 -29.39 5.13 -13.01
N GLU A 721 -28.25 5.29 -12.31
CA GLU A 721 -27.64 6.58 -12.09
C GLU A 721 -26.10 6.44 -12.12
N LEU A 722 -25.47 7.25 -12.95
CA LEU A 722 -24.00 7.42 -12.99
C LEU A 722 -23.68 8.88 -13.20
N PRO A 723 -22.60 9.42 -12.61
CA PRO A 723 -22.21 10.84 -12.79
C PRO A 723 -21.65 11.10 -14.20
N ARG A 724 -22.11 10.38 -15.21
CA ARG A 724 -21.67 10.46 -16.62
C ARG A 724 -22.71 9.90 -17.57
N HIS A 725 -22.62 10.34 -18.82
CA HIS A 725 -23.41 9.77 -19.90
C HIS A 725 -22.80 8.42 -20.35
N CYS A 726 -23.60 7.42 -20.50
CA CYS A 726 -23.13 6.13 -21.02
C CYS A 726 -24.25 5.35 -21.72
N ALA A 727 -23.85 4.44 -22.61
CA ALA A 727 -24.73 3.49 -23.24
C ALA A 727 -24.16 2.08 -23.03
N GLY A 728 -25.02 1.09 -22.85
CA GLY A 728 -24.63 -0.29 -22.64
C GLY A 728 -25.83 -1.18 -22.42
N VAL A 729 -25.65 -2.25 -21.66
CA VAL A 729 -26.66 -3.27 -21.41
C VAL A 729 -26.83 -3.57 -19.93
N VAL A 730 -28.05 -3.95 -19.55
CA VAL A 730 -28.40 -4.45 -18.22
C VAL A 730 -28.90 -5.89 -18.38
N ASP A 731 -28.45 -6.79 -17.52
CA ASP A 731 -28.86 -8.18 -17.48
C ASP A 731 -29.73 -8.45 -16.26
N LEU A 732 -30.92 -9.02 -16.51
CA LEU A 732 -31.90 -9.38 -15.48
C LEU A 732 -32.21 -10.88 -15.53
N ALA A 733 -32.28 -11.51 -14.36
CA ALA A 733 -32.96 -12.80 -14.22
C ALA A 733 -34.46 -12.57 -14.00
N LEU A 734 -35.32 -13.15 -14.86
CA LEU A 734 -36.77 -13.00 -14.81
C LEU A 734 -37.43 -14.36 -14.85
N PRO A 735 -38.57 -14.53 -14.15
CA PRO A 735 -39.30 -15.81 -14.11
C PRO A 735 -39.97 -16.19 -15.44
N GLN A 736 -40.24 -15.20 -16.28
CA GLN A 736 -40.91 -15.35 -17.58
C GLN A 736 -40.25 -14.42 -18.62
N PRO A 737 -40.37 -14.72 -19.93
CA PRO A 737 -39.92 -13.82 -20.99
C PRO A 737 -40.60 -12.45 -20.89
N PRO A 738 -39.85 -11.34 -21.02
CA PRO A 738 -40.43 -10.01 -20.97
C PRO A 738 -41.31 -9.76 -22.22
N ILE A 739 -42.47 -9.12 -21.98
CA ILE A 739 -43.35 -8.66 -23.04
C ILE A 739 -42.95 -7.27 -23.52
N SER A 740 -42.48 -6.42 -22.60
CA SER A 740 -42.07 -5.04 -22.88
C SER A 740 -41.10 -4.57 -21.81
N PRO A 741 -40.02 -3.88 -22.19
CA PRO A 741 -39.50 -3.70 -23.57
C PRO A 741 -38.92 -4.99 -24.15
N ALA A 742 -38.64 -4.98 -25.46
CA ALA A 742 -37.97 -6.10 -26.12
C ALA A 742 -36.57 -6.33 -25.55
N ALA A 743 -36.23 -7.59 -25.30
CA ALA A 743 -34.94 -7.99 -24.74
C ALA A 743 -34.37 -9.19 -25.49
N GLN A 744 -33.06 -9.34 -25.41
CA GLN A 744 -32.35 -10.52 -25.90
C GLN A 744 -32.30 -11.58 -24.79
N CYS A 745 -32.79 -12.78 -25.04
CA CYS A 745 -32.53 -13.92 -24.13
C CYS A 745 -31.08 -14.38 -24.37
N ILE A 746 -30.22 -14.27 -23.34
CA ILE A 746 -28.78 -14.61 -23.41
C ILE A 746 -28.45 -15.91 -22.68
N ALA A 747 -29.31 -16.34 -21.76
CA ALA A 747 -29.24 -17.63 -21.08
C ALA A 747 -30.67 -17.99 -20.58
N PRO A 748 -30.94 -19.23 -20.16
CA PRO A 748 -32.25 -19.61 -19.61
C PRO A 748 -32.64 -18.68 -18.44
N GLY A 749 -33.78 -17.98 -18.60
CA GLY A 749 -34.29 -17.03 -17.60
C GLY A 749 -33.52 -15.72 -17.50
N VAL A 750 -32.55 -15.46 -18.37
CA VAL A 750 -31.72 -14.24 -18.36
C VAL A 750 -31.96 -13.39 -19.60
N TYR A 751 -32.31 -12.15 -19.40
CA TYR A 751 -32.71 -11.22 -20.46
C TYR A 751 -31.83 -9.95 -20.40
N ARG A 752 -31.30 -9.55 -21.56
CA ARG A 752 -30.44 -8.39 -21.76
C ARG A 752 -31.20 -7.25 -22.38
N PHE A 753 -31.10 -6.08 -21.76
CA PHE A 753 -31.78 -4.85 -22.18
C PHE A 753 -30.77 -3.77 -22.56
N PRO A 754 -30.86 -3.15 -23.73
CA PRO A 754 -30.07 -1.99 -24.06
C PRO A 754 -30.57 -0.79 -23.25
N VAL A 755 -29.62 0.00 -22.71
CA VAL A 755 -29.92 1.19 -21.91
C VAL A 755 -28.99 2.34 -22.27
N LYS A 756 -29.46 3.59 -22.03
CA LYS A 756 -28.66 4.81 -22.11
C LYS A 756 -28.93 5.66 -20.89
N THR A 757 -27.91 6.14 -20.22
CA THR A 757 -28.01 7.07 -19.08
C THR A 757 -27.50 8.45 -19.47
N ALA A 758 -28.14 9.54 -18.97
CA ALA A 758 -27.71 10.92 -19.20
C ALA A 758 -28.17 11.86 -18.08
N PRO A 759 -27.60 11.83 -16.87
CA PRO A 759 -26.85 10.76 -16.16
C PRO A 759 -27.74 9.65 -15.60
N THR A 760 -29.07 9.79 -15.67
CA THR A 760 -30.05 8.85 -15.15
C THR A 760 -30.80 8.12 -16.27
N ALA A 761 -31.32 6.91 -15.97
CA ALA A 761 -32.25 6.20 -16.82
C ALA A 761 -33.23 5.39 -15.96
N ARG A 762 -34.41 5.08 -16.53
CA ARG A 762 -35.39 4.18 -15.94
C ARG A 762 -35.72 3.06 -16.91
N LEU A 763 -35.84 1.86 -16.42
CA LEU A 763 -36.27 0.68 -17.18
C LEU A 763 -37.41 0.00 -16.46
N ASP A 764 -38.57 -0.06 -17.13
CA ASP A 764 -39.77 -0.75 -16.64
C ASP A 764 -39.99 -1.99 -17.47
N VAL A 765 -39.88 -3.18 -16.87
CA VAL A 765 -40.00 -4.49 -17.55
C VAL A 765 -41.26 -5.22 -17.06
N ARG A 766 -42.02 -5.80 -17.97
CA ARG A 766 -43.23 -6.56 -17.70
C ARG A 766 -43.23 -7.92 -18.40
N TRP A 767 -43.79 -8.92 -17.77
CA TRP A 767 -43.98 -10.26 -18.32
C TRP A 767 -45.39 -10.79 -18.07
N ALA A 768 -45.77 -11.92 -18.71
CA ALA A 768 -47.07 -12.57 -18.49
C ALA A 768 -47.18 -13.08 -17.05
N GLY A 769 -48.37 -12.97 -16.47
CA GLY A 769 -48.66 -13.50 -15.15
C GLY A 769 -48.94 -15.01 -15.14
#